data_f13b767d58fe1a1f788a117fe290e7f1
#
_entry.id   f13b767d58fe1a1f788a117fe290e7f1
#
_cell.length_a   1.000
_cell.length_b   1.000
_cell.length_c   1.000
_cell.angle_alpha   90.00
_cell.angle_beta   90.00
_cell.angle_gamma   90.00
#
_symmetry.space_group_name_H-M   'P 1'
#
loop_
_entity.id
_entity.type
_entity.pdbx_description
1 polymer ?
#
loop_
_entity_poly.entity_id
_entity_poly.type
_entity_poly.pdbx_seq_one_letter_code
_entity_poly.pdbx_strand_id
1 'polypeptide(L)'
;MEEKKFILHSTYKPTGDQPEAIEALSEGVLRGDRMQSLVGVTGSGKTFTMANIIKNVNRPTLVLAHNKTLAAQLCSEFREFFPENAVEYFVSYYDYYQPEAYIPGKDMYIEKDALINDEIDRLRHSATSALFERRDVIIVASVSCIYSLGDPSEYQALVLSLREGMRVRPERVIDKLISINYSRNDMALARDKFRVRGDVIDIMPASGHGAVRVEFFGDEIDRLTEIDIVTGEVKKRLSYAAIYPASHYATSPEKREAALDDIYNEMVDRAAFFRSQNKLIEAQRIEERTKYDLEMLREIGFCSGVENYSRVLSGRPEGSTPYTLLDYFPDDYLMFIDESHVTLPQVRGMSGGDRARKENLVEYGFRLPSAFDNRPLFFDEFENKLNQVIFVSATPADYEREHSTQCVEQIIRPTGLPDPVVEVRPVAGQVDDLMGEIRARAERGERVLVTTLTKKMAEDLCEYLENNGIKVRYIHHNVETMERQELIRDLRLGVYDALVGINLLREGLDIPEVSLVAILDADKEGFLRSDTSLIQTIGRAARNENGTVIMYADTVTGSMKRAIEETGRRREIQLSYNREHGITPHSIIKEVRDIIEITKKETKDTRKMTRAQKEEYIAELTAQMKKAASRLDFETAATLRDKIAKLQAKKK
;
A
#
# COMPACT_ATOMS: atom_id res chain seq x y z
N MET A 1 -15.82 -27.32 5.02
CA MET A 1 -15.58 -26.15 5.89
C MET A 1 -16.88 -25.38 5.96
N GLU A 2 -17.37 -25.03 7.17
CA GLU A 2 -18.49 -24.08 7.25
C GLU A 2 -18.06 -22.76 6.64
N GLU A 3 -18.87 -22.25 5.74
CA GLU A 3 -18.61 -20.99 5.06
C GLU A 3 -18.72 -19.85 6.09
N LYS A 4 -17.57 -19.35 6.54
CA LYS A 4 -17.55 -18.21 7.46
C LYS A 4 -18.13 -16.99 6.74
N LYS A 5 -19.08 -16.32 7.41
CA LYS A 5 -19.70 -15.10 6.89
C LYS A 5 -18.96 -13.87 7.40
N PHE A 6 -19.06 -12.77 6.68
CA PHE A 6 -18.61 -11.49 7.16
C PHE A 6 -19.52 -10.98 8.29
N ILE A 7 -18.91 -10.72 9.45
CA ILE A 7 -19.58 -10.22 10.65
C ILE A 7 -19.15 -8.76 10.86
N LEU A 8 -20.06 -7.84 10.55
CA LEU A 8 -19.81 -6.41 10.69
C LEU A 8 -20.02 -5.97 12.14
N HIS A 9 -18.99 -5.44 12.76
CA HIS A 9 -19.02 -4.79 14.06
C HIS A 9 -18.98 -3.27 13.88
N SER A 10 -20.02 -2.59 14.32
CA SER A 10 -20.08 -1.13 14.30
C SER A 10 -21.04 -0.59 15.33
N THR A 11 -20.68 0.50 15.97
CA THR A 11 -21.56 1.32 16.80
C THR A 11 -22.45 2.23 15.96
N TYR A 12 -22.10 2.43 14.69
CA TYR A 12 -22.83 3.27 13.75
C TYR A 12 -23.91 2.47 13.05
N LYS A 13 -25.00 3.16 12.69
CA LYS A 13 -26.05 2.65 11.80
C LYS A 13 -26.02 3.45 10.49
N PRO A 14 -26.38 2.84 9.36
CA PRO A 14 -26.49 3.59 8.11
C PRO A 14 -27.49 4.75 8.24
N THR A 15 -27.10 5.94 7.78
CA THR A 15 -27.91 7.17 7.84
C THR A 15 -27.77 7.96 6.55
N GLY A 16 -28.67 8.94 6.34
CA GLY A 16 -28.68 9.74 5.11
C GLY A 16 -28.91 8.87 3.88
N ASP A 17 -28.07 9.03 2.87
CA ASP A 17 -28.13 8.27 1.61
C ASP A 17 -27.56 6.85 1.72
N GLN A 18 -26.89 6.52 2.85
CA GLN A 18 -26.21 5.22 3.01
C GLN A 18 -27.15 4.02 2.87
N PRO A 19 -28.37 3.98 3.49
CA PRO A 19 -29.26 2.84 3.36
C PRO A 19 -29.60 2.54 1.91
N GLU A 20 -30.01 3.54 1.12
CA GLU A 20 -30.36 3.40 -0.29
C GLU A 20 -29.15 3.00 -1.14
N ALA A 21 -27.97 3.60 -0.87
CA ALA A 21 -26.75 3.25 -1.58
C ALA A 21 -26.31 1.81 -1.30
N ILE A 22 -26.40 1.34 -0.05
CA ILE A 22 -26.09 -0.03 0.34
C ILE A 22 -27.03 -1.01 -0.35
N GLU A 23 -28.33 -0.74 -0.33
CA GLU A 23 -29.34 -1.59 -0.95
C GLU A 23 -29.15 -1.68 -2.46
N ALA A 24 -29.13 -0.52 -3.14
CA ALA A 24 -29.01 -0.46 -4.60
C ALA A 24 -27.75 -1.13 -5.13
N LEU A 25 -26.58 -0.87 -4.51
CA LEU A 25 -25.31 -1.46 -4.93
C LEU A 25 -25.21 -2.95 -4.60
N SER A 26 -25.74 -3.37 -3.44
CA SER A 26 -25.80 -4.80 -3.08
C SER A 26 -26.69 -5.58 -4.04
N GLU A 27 -27.87 -5.06 -4.35
CA GLU A 27 -28.79 -5.67 -5.33
C GLU A 27 -28.19 -5.73 -6.73
N GLY A 28 -27.46 -4.67 -7.14
CA GLY A 28 -26.72 -4.66 -8.40
C GLY A 28 -25.69 -5.78 -8.48
N VAL A 29 -24.91 -6.00 -7.42
CA VAL A 29 -23.96 -7.13 -7.36
C VAL A 29 -24.69 -8.47 -7.42
N LEU A 30 -25.78 -8.64 -6.67
CA LEU A 30 -26.56 -9.89 -6.65
C LEU A 30 -27.26 -10.16 -7.99
N ARG A 31 -27.67 -9.12 -8.72
CA ARG A 31 -28.24 -9.19 -10.07
C ARG A 31 -27.19 -9.55 -11.13
N GLY A 32 -25.91 -9.35 -10.85
CA GLY A 32 -24.81 -9.64 -11.77
C GLY A 32 -24.28 -8.42 -12.54
N ASP A 33 -24.59 -7.20 -12.11
CA ASP A 33 -24.05 -5.99 -12.72
C ASP A 33 -22.53 -5.99 -12.63
N ARG A 34 -21.87 -5.84 -13.77
CA ARG A 34 -20.41 -5.95 -13.85
C ARG A 34 -19.71 -4.74 -13.24
N MET A 35 -20.21 -3.54 -13.49
CA MET A 35 -19.61 -2.28 -13.05
C MET A 35 -20.67 -1.33 -12.54
N GLN A 36 -20.44 -0.74 -11.38
CA GLN A 36 -21.31 0.21 -10.71
C GLN A 36 -20.47 1.34 -10.10
N SER A 37 -21.06 2.49 -9.84
CA SER A 37 -20.38 3.62 -9.21
C SER A 37 -21.08 4.10 -7.94
N LEU A 38 -20.29 4.29 -6.87
CA LEU A 38 -20.66 5.01 -5.66
C LEU A 38 -20.04 6.41 -5.73
N VAL A 39 -20.88 7.42 -5.97
CA VAL A 39 -20.47 8.83 -6.02
C VAL A 39 -20.63 9.44 -4.63
N GLY A 40 -19.61 9.29 -3.78
CA GLY A 40 -19.70 9.68 -2.38
C GLY A 40 -18.81 10.87 -2.05
N VAL A 41 -19.38 11.93 -1.49
CA VAL A 41 -18.61 13.10 -1.04
C VAL A 41 -17.65 12.74 0.08
N THR A 42 -16.64 13.58 0.29
CA THR A 42 -15.71 13.41 1.40
C THR A 42 -16.46 13.52 2.74
N GLY A 43 -16.28 12.53 3.62
CA GLY A 43 -16.95 12.48 4.92
C GLY A 43 -18.37 11.90 4.93
N SER A 44 -18.89 11.41 3.79
CA SER A 44 -20.20 10.73 3.74
C SER A 44 -20.18 9.30 4.31
N GLY A 45 -19.00 8.76 4.68
CA GLY A 45 -18.89 7.41 5.22
C GLY A 45 -18.81 6.31 4.16
N LYS A 46 -18.17 6.56 3.01
CA LYS A 46 -17.99 5.57 1.92
C LYS A 46 -17.46 4.23 2.39
N THR A 47 -16.42 4.22 3.28
CA THR A 47 -15.85 2.97 3.82
C THR A 47 -16.89 2.16 4.57
N PHE A 48 -17.76 2.81 5.34
CA PHE A 48 -18.84 2.13 6.06
C PHE A 48 -19.89 1.56 5.11
N THR A 49 -20.21 2.28 4.02
CA THR A 49 -21.08 1.79 2.94
C THR A 49 -20.47 0.56 2.28
N MET A 50 -19.18 0.60 1.90
CA MET A 50 -18.46 -0.56 1.38
C MET A 50 -18.52 -1.75 2.34
N ALA A 51 -18.29 -1.54 3.64
CA ALA A 51 -18.35 -2.60 4.65
C ALA A 51 -19.72 -3.26 4.73
N ASN A 52 -20.80 -2.48 4.65
CA ASN A 52 -22.17 -3.02 4.63
C ASN A 52 -22.45 -3.82 3.34
N ILE A 53 -21.98 -3.36 2.20
CA ILE A 53 -22.11 -4.10 0.92
C ILE A 53 -21.35 -5.43 1.02
N ILE A 54 -20.12 -5.44 1.52
CA ILE A 54 -19.33 -6.67 1.72
C ILE A 54 -20.07 -7.67 2.60
N LYS A 55 -20.62 -7.20 3.73
CA LYS A 55 -21.44 -8.04 4.62
C LYS A 55 -22.66 -8.63 3.89
N ASN A 56 -23.38 -7.81 3.09
CA ASN A 56 -24.61 -8.23 2.41
C ASN A 56 -24.35 -9.24 1.29
N VAL A 57 -23.27 -9.00 0.51
CA VAL A 57 -22.91 -9.82 -0.66
C VAL A 57 -22.14 -11.08 -0.24
N ASN A 58 -21.39 -11.04 0.84
CA ASN A 58 -20.64 -12.15 1.44
C ASN A 58 -19.69 -12.85 0.45
N ARG A 59 -18.87 -12.08 -0.27
CA ARG A 59 -17.86 -12.59 -1.23
C ARG A 59 -16.46 -12.11 -0.87
N PRO A 60 -15.40 -12.88 -1.21
CA PRO A 60 -14.02 -12.40 -1.13
C PRO A 60 -13.90 -11.06 -1.82
N THR A 61 -13.25 -10.11 -1.18
CA THR A 61 -13.25 -8.71 -1.64
C THR A 61 -11.84 -8.16 -1.78
N LEU A 62 -11.57 -7.51 -2.90
CA LEU A 62 -10.38 -6.70 -3.13
C LEU A 62 -10.74 -5.21 -3.10
N VAL A 63 -10.08 -4.45 -2.24
CA VAL A 63 -10.18 -2.99 -2.18
C VAL A 63 -8.90 -2.39 -2.73
N LEU A 64 -8.96 -1.76 -3.90
CA LEU A 64 -7.83 -1.17 -4.59
C LEU A 64 -7.73 0.32 -4.29
N ALA A 65 -6.60 0.76 -3.74
CA ALA A 65 -6.29 2.15 -3.45
C ALA A 65 -5.06 2.61 -4.27
N HIS A 66 -5.02 3.90 -4.64
CA HIS A 66 -3.95 4.44 -5.48
C HIS A 66 -2.59 4.57 -4.78
N ASN A 67 -2.53 4.59 -3.44
CA ASN A 67 -1.28 4.67 -2.69
C ASN A 67 -1.26 3.85 -1.40
N LYS A 68 -0.07 3.65 -0.82
CA LYS A 68 0.14 2.85 0.41
C LYS A 68 -0.55 3.45 1.64
N THR A 69 -0.55 4.78 1.76
CA THR A 69 -1.11 5.48 2.94
C THR A 69 -2.62 5.30 3.02
N LEU A 70 -3.33 5.51 1.89
CA LEU A 70 -4.76 5.29 1.81
C LEU A 70 -5.10 3.80 2.02
N ALA A 71 -4.34 2.90 1.41
CA ALA A 71 -4.52 1.47 1.63
C ALA A 71 -4.35 1.08 3.11
N ALA A 72 -3.37 1.65 3.82
CA ALA A 72 -3.18 1.39 5.25
C ALA A 72 -4.34 1.91 6.09
N GLN A 73 -4.83 3.12 5.79
CA GLN A 73 -6.00 3.69 6.46
C GLN A 73 -7.24 2.81 6.26
N LEU A 74 -7.56 2.45 5.01
CA LEU A 74 -8.71 1.58 4.69
C LEU A 74 -8.57 0.20 5.37
N CYS A 75 -7.37 -0.39 5.36
CA CYS A 75 -7.13 -1.66 6.03
C CYS A 75 -7.38 -1.58 7.53
N SER A 76 -6.98 -0.49 8.19
CA SER A 76 -7.27 -0.26 9.61
C SER A 76 -8.77 -0.12 9.87
N GLU A 77 -9.48 0.67 9.05
CA GLU A 77 -10.92 0.85 9.16
C GLU A 77 -11.68 -0.49 8.96
N PHE A 78 -11.30 -1.28 7.96
CA PHE A 78 -11.91 -2.60 7.73
C PHE A 78 -11.60 -3.60 8.84
N ARG A 79 -10.41 -3.56 9.46
CA ARG A 79 -10.10 -4.40 10.64
C ARG A 79 -10.97 -4.06 11.85
N GLU A 80 -11.30 -2.78 12.03
CA GLU A 80 -12.24 -2.36 13.07
C GLU A 80 -13.67 -2.87 12.77
N PHE A 81 -14.08 -2.84 11.51
CA PHE A 81 -15.40 -3.33 11.08
C PHE A 81 -15.52 -4.86 11.06
N PHE A 82 -14.44 -5.58 10.80
CA PHE A 82 -14.42 -7.03 10.61
C PHE A 82 -13.33 -7.72 11.45
N PRO A 83 -13.37 -7.61 12.79
CA PRO A 83 -12.32 -8.14 13.67
C PRO A 83 -12.20 -9.67 13.66
N GLU A 84 -13.26 -10.40 13.25
CA GLU A 84 -13.31 -11.86 13.20
C GLU A 84 -12.97 -12.43 11.81
N ASN A 85 -12.93 -11.57 10.79
CA ASN A 85 -12.67 -11.95 9.41
C ASN A 85 -11.22 -11.65 9.01
N ALA A 86 -10.76 -12.21 7.91
CA ALA A 86 -9.42 -11.93 7.41
C ALA A 86 -9.39 -10.59 6.66
N VAL A 87 -8.79 -9.59 7.28
CA VAL A 87 -8.52 -8.29 6.65
C VAL A 87 -7.03 -8.13 6.44
N GLU A 88 -6.60 -8.31 5.21
CA GLU A 88 -5.21 -8.41 4.80
C GLU A 88 -4.72 -7.17 4.05
N TYR A 89 -3.42 -6.95 4.08
CA TYR A 89 -2.78 -5.79 3.48
C TYR A 89 -1.78 -6.21 2.41
N PHE A 90 -1.95 -5.71 1.18
CA PHE A 90 -1.11 -6.08 0.05
C PHE A 90 -0.61 -4.86 -0.72
N VAL A 91 0.58 -4.39 -0.40
CA VAL A 91 1.22 -3.23 -1.07
C VAL A 91 2.64 -3.59 -1.51
N SER A 92 3.32 -2.68 -2.20
CA SER A 92 4.73 -2.87 -2.52
C SER A 92 5.57 -3.02 -1.24
N TYR A 93 6.36 -4.08 -1.16
CA TYR A 93 7.19 -4.42 0.01
C TYR A 93 8.50 -3.62 0.09
N TYR A 94 8.72 -2.67 -0.81
CA TYR A 94 9.89 -1.80 -0.76
C TYR A 94 9.61 -0.55 0.08
N ASP A 95 10.43 -0.30 1.12
CA ASP A 95 10.44 0.99 1.83
C ASP A 95 11.13 2.06 1.00
N TYR A 96 12.22 1.65 0.35
CA TYR A 96 12.92 2.42 -0.67
C TYR A 96 13.04 1.57 -1.92
N TYR A 97 12.78 2.13 -3.07
CA TYR A 97 12.89 1.45 -4.35
C TYR A 97 13.50 2.35 -5.41
N GLN A 98 14.75 2.05 -5.75
CA GLN A 98 15.39 2.55 -6.96
C GLN A 98 15.38 1.44 -8.00
N PRO A 99 14.56 1.52 -9.04
CA PRO A 99 14.54 0.51 -10.08
C PRO A 99 15.87 0.46 -10.81
N GLU A 100 16.27 -0.75 -11.17
CA GLU A 100 17.38 -0.95 -12.09
C GLU A 100 17.14 -0.17 -13.39
N ALA A 101 18.11 0.61 -13.82
CA ALA A 101 18.00 1.40 -15.03
C ALA A 101 19.38 1.59 -15.70
N TYR A 102 19.36 1.83 -17.01
CA TYR A 102 20.54 2.25 -17.74
C TYR A 102 20.25 3.51 -18.51
N ILE A 103 21.16 4.49 -18.40
CA ILE A 103 21.06 5.80 -19.07
C ILE A 103 22.14 5.85 -20.15
N PRO A 104 21.83 5.51 -21.41
CA PRO A 104 22.83 5.40 -22.49
C PRO A 104 23.63 6.68 -22.71
N GLY A 105 22.97 7.85 -22.66
CA GLY A 105 23.62 9.15 -22.89
C GLY A 105 24.69 9.54 -21.86
N LYS A 106 24.73 8.85 -20.71
CA LYS A 106 25.72 9.07 -19.64
C LYS A 106 26.57 7.83 -19.37
N ASP A 107 26.35 6.74 -20.10
CA ASP A 107 26.90 5.40 -19.82
C ASP A 107 26.82 5.04 -18.34
N MET A 108 25.65 5.29 -17.74
CA MET A 108 25.44 5.15 -16.32
C MET A 108 24.46 4.02 -16.05
N TYR A 109 24.94 2.95 -15.43
CA TYR A 109 24.11 1.89 -14.89
C TYR A 109 23.70 2.22 -13.45
N ILE A 110 22.43 2.16 -13.18
CA ILE A 110 21.83 2.32 -11.86
C ILE A 110 21.44 0.92 -11.42
N GLU A 111 22.14 0.39 -10.42
CA GLU A 111 21.81 -0.89 -9.83
C GLU A 111 20.45 -0.80 -9.10
N LYS A 112 19.70 -1.91 -9.11
CA LYS A 112 18.51 -2.03 -8.29
C LYS A 112 18.92 -1.88 -6.82
N ASP A 113 18.50 -0.78 -6.21
CA ASP A 113 18.61 -0.58 -4.76
C ASP A 113 17.22 -0.63 -4.15
N ALA A 114 17.01 -1.57 -3.26
CA ALA A 114 15.70 -1.80 -2.67
C ALA A 114 15.85 -2.29 -1.24
N LEU A 115 15.28 -1.54 -0.31
CA LEU A 115 15.12 -1.98 1.06
C LEU A 115 13.78 -2.70 1.17
N ILE A 116 13.84 -4.02 1.35
CA ILE A 116 12.65 -4.84 1.57
C ILE A 116 12.19 -4.65 3.01
N ASN A 117 10.91 -4.36 3.18
CA ASN A 117 10.25 -4.35 4.46
C ASN A 117 9.75 -5.77 4.78
N ASP A 118 10.42 -6.45 5.71
CA ASP A 118 10.08 -7.82 6.10
C ASP A 118 8.64 -7.95 6.61
N GLU A 119 8.11 -6.92 7.26
CA GLU A 119 6.74 -6.93 7.77
C GLU A 119 5.72 -6.82 6.63
N ILE A 120 5.97 -5.95 5.63
CA ILE A 120 5.08 -5.86 4.46
C ILE A 120 5.15 -7.14 3.63
N ASP A 121 6.33 -7.73 3.48
CA ASP A 121 6.49 -9.01 2.79
C ASP A 121 5.73 -10.14 3.51
N ARG A 122 5.81 -10.19 4.83
CA ARG A 122 5.00 -11.08 5.67
C ARG A 122 3.50 -10.91 5.42
N LEU A 123 3.02 -9.65 5.39
CA LEU A 123 1.60 -9.34 5.15
C LEU A 123 1.15 -9.77 3.73
N ARG A 124 2.04 -9.69 2.74
CA ARG A 124 1.74 -10.18 1.38
C ARG A 124 1.57 -11.69 1.34
N HIS A 125 2.44 -12.44 2.03
CA HIS A 125 2.29 -13.89 2.18
C HIS A 125 1.03 -14.26 2.97
N SER A 126 0.68 -13.48 4.01
CA SER A 126 -0.57 -13.64 4.75
C SER A 126 -1.79 -13.46 3.83
N ALA A 127 -1.79 -12.42 2.99
CA ALA A 127 -2.90 -12.14 2.07
C ALA A 127 -3.11 -13.27 1.05
N THR A 128 -2.03 -13.78 0.43
CA THR A 128 -2.14 -14.85 -0.55
C THR A 128 -2.54 -16.19 0.07
N SER A 129 -2.01 -16.54 1.25
CA SER A 129 -2.42 -17.76 1.96
C SER A 129 -3.88 -17.70 2.42
N ALA A 130 -4.34 -16.55 2.91
CA ALA A 130 -5.72 -16.38 3.36
C ALA A 130 -6.74 -16.64 2.23
N LEU A 131 -6.43 -16.26 0.97
CA LEU A 131 -7.31 -16.52 -0.18
C LEU A 131 -7.51 -18.02 -0.48
N PHE A 132 -6.51 -18.86 -0.18
CA PHE A 132 -6.64 -20.32 -0.35
C PHE A 132 -7.31 -21.02 0.84
N GLU A 133 -7.26 -20.42 2.02
CA GLU A 133 -7.77 -21.01 3.26
C GLU A 133 -9.20 -20.60 3.60
N ARG A 134 -9.62 -19.40 3.17
CA ARG A 134 -10.86 -18.75 3.62
C ARG A 134 -11.59 -18.08 2.48
N ARG A 135 -12.89 -17.90 2.66
CA ARG A 135 -13.71 -17.11 1.72
C ARG A 135 -14.09 -15.73 2.30
N ASP A 136 -14.02 -15.57 3.61
CA ASP A 136 -14.31 -14.34 4.33
C ASP A 136 -13.06 -13.44 4.40
N VAL A 137 -12.50 -13.10 3.23
CA VAL A 137 -11.24 -12.36 3.07
C VAL A 137 -11.48 -11.00 2.41
N ILE A 138 -10.96 -9.95 3.03
CA ILE A 138 -10.86 -8.61 2.45
C ILE A 138 -9.38 -8.31 2.28
N ILE A 139 -8.93 -8.07 1.05
CA ILE A 139 -7.57 -7.59 0.80
C ILE A 139 -7.64 -6.11 0.42
N VAL A 140 -6.94 -5.28 1.18
CA VAL A 140 -6.72 -3.88 0.82
C VAL A 140 -5.35 -3.76 0.17
N ALA A 141 -5.34 -3.39 -1.11
CA ALA A 141 -4.14 -3.36 -1.93
C ALA A 141 -3.86 -1.98 -2.52
N SER A 142 -2.58 -1.70 -2.77
CA SER A 142 -2.21 -0.60 -3.68
C SER A 142 -2.11 -1.10 -5.12
N VAL A 143 -1.94 -0.18 -6.08
CA VAL A 143 -1.82 -0.51 -7.51
C VAL A 143 -0.69 -1.51 -7.80
N SER A 144 0.23 -1.74 -6.85
CA SER A 144 1.25 -2.80 -6.97
C SER A 144 0.67 -4.22 -7.10
N CYS A 145 -0.61 -4.43 -6.80
CA CYS A 145 -1.28 -5.73 -6.96
C CYS A 145 -1.43 -6.17 -8.43
N ILE A 146 -1.32 -5.25 -9.40
CA ILE A 146 -1.35 -5.58 -10.83
C ILE A 146 0.03 -5.96 -11.41
N TYR A 147 1.09 -5.89 -10.59
CA TYR A 147 2.41 -6.38 -10.98
C TYR A 147 2.51 -7.89 -10.94
N SER A 148 3.41 -8.41 -11.78
CA SER A 148 3.72 -9.84 -11.87
C SER A 148 3.93 -10.47 -10.49
N LEU A 149 3.27 -11.58 -10.27
CA LEU A 149 3.39 -12.47 -9.11
C LEU A 149 3.61 -13.90 -9.62
N GLY A 150 3.95 -14.84 -8.75
CA GLY A 150 4.08 -16.25 -9.13
C GLY A 150 2.75 -16.88 -9.57
N ASP A 151 2.84 -18.05 -10.19
CA ASP A 151 1.67 -18.85 -10.58
C ASP A 151 0.88 -19.30 -9.33
N PRO A 152 -0.39 -18.92 -9.16
CA PRO A 152 -1.18 -19.33 -8.01
C PRO A 152 -1.41 -20.84 -7.92
N SER A 153 -1.47 -21.55 -9.06
CA SER A 153 -1.64 -23.01 -9.09
C SER A 153 -0.38 -23.72 -8.60
N GLU A 154 0.81 -23.26 -8.99
CA GLU A 154 2.08 -23.77 -8.46
C GLU A 154 2.23 -23.45 -6.97
N TYR A 155 1.92 -22.22 -6.56
CA TYR A 155 1.98 -21.81 -5.16
C TYR A 155 1.10 -22.69 -4.28
N GLN A 156 -0.11 -23.03 -4.75
CA GLN A 156 -1.03 -23.92 -4.05
C GLN A 156 -0.58 -25.38 -4.07
N ALA A 157 -0.08 -25.88 -5.20
CA ALA A 157 0.40 -27.27 -5.34
C ALA A 157 1.64 -27.56 -4.48
N LEU A 158 2.44 -26.53 -4.19
CA LEU A 158 3.65 -26.64 -3.39
C LEU A 158 3.39 -26.60 -1.88
N VAL A 159 2.16 -26.36 -1.42
CA VAL A 159 1.81 -26.32 0.01
C VAL A 159 2.17 -27.64 0.68
N LEU A 160 2.88 -27.54 1.81
CA LEU A 160 3.11 -28.67 2.72
C LEU A 160 1.94 -28.80 3.68
N SER A 161 1.12 -29.82 3.46
CA SER A 161 -0.03 -30.13 4.31
C SER A 161 0.36 -31.17 5.36
N LEU A 162 0.21 -30.82 6.63
CA LEU A 162 0.52 -31.68 7.78
C LEU A 162 -0.76 -31.96 8.58
N ARG A 163 -0.93 -33.19 9.03
CA ARG A 163 -2.07 -33.62 9.85
C ARG A 163 -1.60 -34.50 10.99
N GLU A 164 -2.23 -34.39 12.13
CA GLU A 164 -2.04 -35.32 13.24
C GLU A 164 -2.42 -36.75 12.79
N GLY A 165 -1.59 -37.75 13.12
CA GLY A 165 -1.73 -39.13 12.67
C GLY A 165 -1.24 -39.41 11.24
N MET A 166 -0.69 -38.42 10.54
CA MET A 166 -0.15 -38.61 9.19
C MET A 166 1.15 -39.39 9.24
N ARG A 167 1.24 -40.49 8.42
CA ARG A 167 2.46 -41.25 8.28
C ARG A 167 3.38 -40.62 7.22
N VAL A 168 4.43 -40.01 7.69
CA VAL A 168 5.47 -39.37 6.87
C VAL A 168 6.76 -39.29 7.67
N ARG A 169 7.89 -39.67 7.02
CA ARG A 169 9.20 -39.57 7.67
C ARG A 169 9.61 -38.09 7.86
N PRO A 170 10.26 -37.73 9.00
CA PRO A 170 10.76 -36.39 9.25
C PRO A 170 11.62 -35.81 8.09
N GLU A 171 12.46 -36.66 7.46
CA GLU A 171 13.33 -36.23 6.36
C GLU A 171 12.51 -35.73 5.15
N ARG A 172 11.38 -36.39 4.87
CA ARG A 172 10.48 -35.95 3.78
C ARG A 172 9.85 -34.59 4.04
N VAL A 173 9.54 -34.27 5.29
CA VAL A 173 9.05 -32.96 5.68
C VAL A 173 10.15 -31.93 5.52
N ILE A 174 11.38 -32.25 5.92
CA ILE A 174 12.56 -31.40 5.76
C ILE A 174 12.83 -31.12 4.27
N ASP A 175 12.89 -32.17 3.44
CA ASP A 175 13.11 -32.04 2.00
C ASP A 175 12.05 -31.18 1.34
N LYS A 176 10.77 -31.34 1.74
CA LYS A 176 9.67 -30.51 1.23
C LYS A 176 9.83 -29.06 1.67
N LEU A 177 10.19 -28.77 2.93
CA LEU A 177 10.44 -27.42 3.41
C LEU A 177 11.55 -26.72 2.62
N ILE A 178 12.66 -27.42 2.37
CA ILE A 178 13.75 -26.90 1.54
C ILE A 178 13.26 -26.62 0.11
N SER A 179 12.49 -27.54 -0.48
CA SER A 179 11.96 -27.37 -1.84
C SER A 179 11.02 -26.20 -2.01
N ILE A 180 10.38 -25.70 -0.92
CA ILE A 180 9.51 -24.54 -0.90
C ILE A 180 10.18 -23.29 -0.29
N ASN A 181 11.52 -23.25 -0.37
CA ASN A 181 12.40 -22.14 -0.02
C ASN A 181 12.46 -21.80 1.49
N TYR A 182 12.21 -22.79 2.38
CA TYR A 182 12.54 -22.63 3.80
C TYR A 182 13.99 -23.01 4.05
N SER A 183 14.67 -22.27 4.91
CA SER A 183 16.03 -22.57 5.32
C SER A 183 16.09 -23.11 6.75
N ARG A 184 16.99 -24.10 6.97
CA ARG A 184 17.22 -24.64 8.31
C ARG A 184 18.06 -23.68 9.15
N ASN A 185 17.59 -23.38 10.35
CA ASN A 185 18.35 -22.62 11.33
C ASN A 185 18.01 -23.12 12.75
N ASP A 186 18.87 -23.99 13.28
CA ASP A 186 18.66 -24.62 14.59
C ASP A 186 18.96 -23.65 15.75
N MET A 187 19.64 -22.52 15.49
CA MET A 187 20.01 -21.51 16.49
C MET A 187 18.91 -20.49 16.73
N ALA A 188 18.31 -19.97 15.66
CA ALA A 188 17.30 -18.92 15.72
C ALA A 188 16.13 -19.25 14.79
N LEU A 189 14.95 -19.46 15.36
CA LEU A 189 13.73 -19.66 14.57
C LEU A 189 13.20 -18.28 14.19
N ALA A 190 13.21 -17.99 12.90
CA ALA A 190 12.72 -16.75 12.31
C ALA A 190 11.75 -17.06 11.16
N ARG A 191 11.11 -16.07 10.58
CA ARG A 191 10.24 -16.21 9.42
C ARG A 191 10.97 -16.95 8.29
N ASP A 192 10.26 -17.82 7.55
CA ASP A 192 10.77 -18.68 6.48
C ASP A 192 11.86 -19.67 6.90
N LYS A 193 11.98 -19.95 8.19
CA LYS A 193 12.96 -20.89 8.72
C LYS A 193 12.31 -22.02 9.49
N PHE A 194 13.02 -23.13 9.56
CA PHE A 194 12.68 -24.26 10.41
C PHE A 194 13.90 -24.72 11.21
N ARG A 195 13.65 -25.34 12.33
CA ARG A 195 14.70 -25.98 13.14
C ARG A 195 14.31 -27.41 13.48
N VAL A 196 15.30 -28.27 13.67
CA VAL A 196 15.12 -29.68 13.99
C VAL A 196 15.82 -30.01 15.30
N ARG A 197 15.08 -30.59 16.23
CA ARG A 197 15.58 -31.01 17.57
C ARG A 197 15.05 -32.40 17.89
N GLY A 198 15.86 -33.46 17.61
CA GLY A 198 15.40 -34.84 17.74
C GLY A 198 14.22 -35.12 16.82
N ASP A 199 13.13 -35.63 17.38
CA ASP A 199 11.90 -35.96 16.66
C ASP A 199 10.93 -34.76 16.55
N VAL A 200 11.41 -33.53 16.71
CA VAL A 200 10.61 -32.31 16.66
C VAL A 200 11.11 -31.38 15.55
N ILE A 201 10.19 -30.91 14.72
CA ILE A 201 10.43 -29.87 13.72
C ILE A 201 9.57 -28.65 14.08
N ASP A 202 10.23 -27.52 14.36
CA ASP A 202 9.55 -26.23 14.54
C ASP A 202 9.67 -25.43 13.24
N ILE A 203 8.55 -24.97 12.71
CA ILE A 203 8.46 -24.25 11.42
C ILE A 203 7.88 -22.87 11.69
N MET A 204 8.55 -21.82 11.21
CA MET A 204 7.99 -20.47 11.23
C MET A 204 7.49 -20.12 9.82
N PRO A 205 6.16 -20.09 9.60
CA PRO A 205 5.59 -19.81 8.29
C PRO A 205 5.98 -18.43 7.75
N ALA A 206 6.08 -18.31 6.42
CA ALA A 206 6.34 -17.04 5.75
C ALA A 206 5.25 -15.98 6.02
N SER A 207 4.00 -16.41 6.27
CA SER A 207 2.87 -15.56 6.69
C SER A 207 3.00 -15.03 8.13
N GLY A 208 3.84 -15.65 8.97
CA GLY A 208 4.13 -15.16 10.32
C GLY A 208 3.01 -15.33 11.36
N HIS A 209 2.03 -16.19 11.14
CA HIS A 209 0.87 -16.36 12.04
C HIS A 209 1.12 -17.25 13.27
N GLY A 210 2.34 -17.54 13.62
CA GLY A 210 2.74 -18.40 14.72
C GLY A 210 3.64 -19.53 14.25
N ALA A 211 4.50 -20.04 15.13
CA ALA A 211 5.35 -21.18 14.79
C ALA A 211 4.58 -22.48 14.95
N VAL A 212 4.69 -23.36 13.97
CA VAL A 212 4.09 -24.69 13.98
C VAL A 212 5.13 -25.70 14.47
N ARG A 213 4.84 -26.40 15.54
CA ARG A 213 5.64 -27.53 16.03
C ARG A 213 5.03 -28.83 15.57
N VAL A 214 5.86 -29.66 14.95
CA VAL A 214 5.55 -31.01 14.48
C VAL A 214 6.34 -31.99 15.34
N GLU A 215 5.66 -32.78 16.15
CA GLU A 215 6.26 -33.82 16.98
C GLU A 215 6.02 -35.18 16.32
N PHE A 216 7.07 -35.98 16.17
CA PHE A 216 7.01 -37.28 15.53
C PHE A 216 7.16 -38.43 16.54
N PHE A 217 6.46 -39.51 16.28
CA PHE A 217 6.71 -40.80 16.90
C PHE A 217 7.05 -41.81 15.80
N GLY A 218 8.35 -42.03 15.58
CA GLY A 218 8.85 -42.76 14.40
C GLY A 218 8.50 -42.03 13.10
N ASP A 219 7.77 -42.73 12.22
CA ASP A 219 7.34 -42.18 10.89
C ASP A 219 5.89 -41.62 10.92
N GLU A 220 5.37 -41.29 12.10
CA GLU A 220 4.03 -40.73 12.24
C GLU A 220 4.05 -39.39 12.98
N ILE A 221 3.25 -38.43 12.54
CA ILE A 221 3.07 -37.17 13.25
C ILE A 221 2.15 -37.41 14.47
N ASP A 222 2.75 -37.44 15.67
CA ASP A 222 2.03 -37.64 16.92
C ASP A 222 1.24 -36.41 17.34
N ARG A 223 1.83 -35.22 17.12
CA ARG A 223 1.19 -33.96 17.55
C ARG A 223 1.56 -32.79 16.65
N LEU A 224 0.57 -31.93 16.42
CA LEU A 224 0.76 -30.61 15.81
C LEU A 224 0.31 -29.52 16.80
N THR A 225 1.16 -28.51 17.02
CA THR A 225 0.86 -27.41 17.92
C THR A 225 1.34 -26.07 17.37
N GLU A 226 0.61 -25.02 17.69
CA GLU A 226 1.09 -23.66 17.54
C GLU A 226 1.84 -23.27 18.82
N ILE A 227 3.06 -22.76 18.67
CA ILE A 227 3.91 -22.41 19.80
C ILE A 227 4.28 -20.92 19.79
N ASP A 228 4.58 -20.39 20.96
CA ASP A 228 5.27 -19.11 21.09
C ASP A 228 6.76 -19.29 20.80
N ILE A 229 7.32 -18.44 19.93
CA ILE A 229 8.71 -18.57 19.48
C ILE A 229 9.70 -18.29 20.61
N VAL A 230 9.35 -17.37 21.51
CA VAL A 230 10.24 -16.89 22.57
C VAL A 230 10.23 -17.83 23.78
N THR A 231 9.04 -18.23 24.23
CA THR A 231 8.87 -19.07 25.41
C THR A 231 8.87 -20.57 25.07
N GLY A 232 8.49 -20.94 23.84
CA GLY A 232 8.26 -22.31 23.42
C GLY A 232 6.96 -22.91 23.94
N GLU A 233 6.12 -22.10 24.61
CA GLU A 233 4.84 -22.54 25.16
C GLU A 233 3.83 -22.88 24.07
N VAL A 234 3.07 -23.93 24.29
CA VAL A 234 1.99 -24.34 23.38
C VAL A 234 0.81 -23.38 23.54
N LYS A 235 0.48 -22.65 22.45
CA LYS A 235 -0.69 -21.77 22.39
C LYS A 235 -1.97 -22.53 22.05
N LYS A 236 -1.85 -23.46 21.08
CA LYS A 236 -3.00 -24.20 20.55
C LYS A 236 -2.57 -25.55 19.98
N ARG A 237 -3.40 -26.58 20.16
CA ARG A 237 -3.28 -27.86 19.43
C ARG A 237 -3.95 -27.71 18.07
N LEU A 238 -3.29 -28.22 17.03
CA LEU A 238 -3.74 -28.18 15.64
C LEU A 238 -4.04 -29.60 15.18
N SER A 239 -5.15 -29.82 14.50
CA SER A 239 -5.42 -31.08 13.79
C SER A 239 -4.82 -31.08 12.37
N TYR A 240 -4.53 -29.88 11.83
CA TYR A 240 -4.01 -29.63 10.50
C TYR A 240 -3.19 -28.35 10.47
N ALA A 241 -2.12 -28.35 9.66
CA ALA A 241 -1.33 -27.17 9.35
C ALA A 241 -0.98 -27.14 7.86
N ALA A 242 -1.16 -26.00 7.22
CA ALA A 242 -0.73 -25.72 5.86
C ALA A 242 0.48 -24.78 5.90
N ILE A 243 1.59 -25.21 5.33
CA ILE A 243 2.80 -24.40 5.21
C ILE A 243 2.97 -24.01 3.73
N TYR A 244 2.76 -22.73 3.44
CA TYR A 244 2.89 -22.18 2.09
C TYR A 244 4.34 -21.88 1.76
N PRO A 245 4.72 -21.85 0.45
CA PRO A 245 6.07 -21.50 0.04
C PRO A 245 6.55 -20.16 0.61
N ALA A 246 7.84 -20.05 0.91
CA ALA A 246 8.47 -18.82 1.40
C ALA A 246 8.71 -17.78 0.31
N SER A 247 8.38 -18.10 -0.94
CA SER A 247 8.45 -17.18 -2.08
C SER A 247 7.23 -17.36 -2.97
N HIS A 248 6.66 -16.27 -3.47
CA HIS A 248 5.60 -16.35 -4.48
C HIS A 248 6.09 -16.91 -5.83
N TYR A 249 7.40 -16.87 -6.09
CA TYR A 249 8.02 -17.43 -7.30
C TYR A 249 8.53 -18.86 -7.10
N ALA A 250 8.12 -19.54 -6.03
CA ALA A 250 8.44 -20.95 -5.83
C ALA A 250 7.87 -21.80 -6.98
N THR A 251 8.69 -22.70 -7.50
CA THR A 251 8.38 -23.54 -8.65
C THR A 251 8.83 -24.96 -8.34
N SER A 252 8.13 -25.98 -8.88
CA SER A 252 8.53 -27.37 -8.69
C SER A 252 9.93 -27.64 -9.25
N PRO A 253 10.71 -28.58 -8.68
CA PRO A 253 12.05 -28.87 -9.14
C PRO A 253 12.11 -29.19 -10.65
N GLU A 254 11.14 -29.94 -11.16
CA GLU A 254 11.06 -30.36 -12.56
C GLU A 254 10.85 -29.15 -13.49
N LYS A 255 9.92 -28.25 -13.15
CA LYS A 255 9.70 -27.03 -13.92
C LYS A 255 10.89 -26.07 -13.83
N ARG A 256 11.55 -26.02 -12.66
CA ARG A 256 12.73 -25.19 -12.48
C ARG A 256 13.87 -25.63 -13.38
N GLU A 257 14.19 -26.94 -13.46
CA GLU A 257 15.23 -27.43 -14.35
C GLU A 257 14.94 -27.13 -15.82
N ALA A 258 13.70 -27.35 -16.28
CA ALA A 258 13.30 -26.97 -17.64
C ALA A 258 13.46 -25.44 -17.89
N ALA A 259 13.09 -24.63 -16.93
CA ALA A 259 13.24 -23.16 -17.02
C ALA A 259 14.71 -22.73 -17.07
N LEU A 260 15.62 -23.42 -16.33
CA LEU A 260 17.05 -23.13 -16.38
C LEU A 260 17.63 -23.38 -17.78
N ASP A 261 17.21 -24.47 -18.45
CA ASP A 261 17.62 -24.75 -19.82
C ASP A 261 17.08 -23.70 -20.80
N ASP A 262 15.84 -23.27 -20.66
CA ASP A 262 15.24 -22.22 -21.50
C ASP A 262 15.94 -20.85 -21.32
N ILE A 263 16.25 -20.46 -20.05
CA ILE A 263 17.00 -19.24 -19.74
C ILE A 263 18.41 -19.31 -20.36
N TYR A 264 19.07 -20.46 -20.27
CA TYR A 264 20.38 -20.66 -20.86
C TYR A 264 20.34 -20.51 -22.39
N ASN A 265 19.36 -21.12 -23.05
CA ASN A 265 19.20 -21.04 -24.50
C ASN A 265 18.90 -19.58 -24.93
N GLU A 266 18.00 -18.87 -24.25
CA GLU A 266 17.73 -17.46 -24.49
C GLU A 266 18.99 -16.59 -24.33
N MET A 267 19.83 -16.89 -23.33
CA MET A 267 21.12 -16.21 -23.15
C MET A 267 22.06 -16.45 -24.33
N VAL A 268 22.20 -17.70 -24.78
CA VAL A 268 23.08 -18.05 -25.92
C VAL A 268 22.63 -17.31 -27.19
N ASP A 269 21.34 -17.34 -27.48
CA ASP A 269 20.76 -16.65 -28.65
C ASP A 269 20.97 -15.14 -28.56
N ARG A 270 20.74 -14.54 -27.38
CA ARG A 270 20.92 -13.10 -27.19
C ARG A 270 22.38 -12.68 -27.29
N ALA A 271 23.30 -13.46 -26.73
CA ALA A 271 24.73 -13.19 -26.86
C ALA A 271 25.22 -13.31 -28.32
N ALA A 272 24.73 -14.31 -29.05
CA ALA A 272 25.02 -14.47 -30.49
C ALA A 272 24.48 -13.27 -31.29
N PHE A 273 23.26 -12.80 -31.00
CA PHE A 273 22.72 -11.57 -31.59
C PHE A 273 23.62 -10.36 -31.35
N PHE A 274 24.06 -10.13 -30.11
CA PHE A 274 24.96 -9.00 -29.81
C PHE A 274 26.29 -9.11 -30.55
N ARG A 275 26.89 -10.31 -30.62
CA ARG A 275 28.13 -10.52 -31.40
C ARG A 275 27.93 -10.24 -32.87
N SER A 276 26.79 -10.64 -33.48
CA SER A 276 26.47 -10.33 -34.88
C SER A 276 26.36 -8.85 -35.16
N GLN A 277 26.00 -8.03 -34.16
CA GLN A 277 25.93 -6.58 -34.22
C GLN A 277 27.24 -5.89 -33.78
N ASN A 278 28.32 -6.65 -33.56
CA ASN A 278 29.61 -6.16 -33.03
C ASN A 278 29.50 -5.50 -31.63
N LYS A 279 28.46 -5.84 -30.84
CA LYS A 279 28.23 -5.38 -29.46
C LYS A 279 28.86 -6.39 -28.50
N LEU A 280 30.20 -6.38 -28.40
CA LEU A 280 30.93 -7.43 -27.64
C LEU A 280 30.78 -7.26 -26.12
N ILE A 281 30.69 -6.01 -25.64
CA ILE A 281 30.52 -5.71 -24.22
C ILE A 281 29.14 -6.18 -23.74
N GLU A 282 28.10 -5.91 -24.52
CA GLU A 282 26.73 -6.34 -24.22
C GLU A 282 26.62 -7.88 -24.22
N ALA A 283 27.31 -8.53 -25.16
CA ALA A 283 27.36 -10.00 -25.20
C ALA A 283 28.03 -10.60 -23.97
N GLN A 284 29.18 -10.05 -23.55
CA GLN A 284 29.88 -10.51 -22.34
C GLN A 284 29.02 -10.26 -21.09
N ARG A 285 28.46 -9.06 -20.96
CA ARG A 285 27.64 -8.65 -19.82
C ARG A 285 26.45 -9.58 -19.60
N ILE A 286 25.69 -9.86 -20.65
CA ILE A 286 24.52 -10.73 -20.55
C ILE A 286 24.90 -12.17 -20.19
N GLU A 287 26.02 -12.69 -20.73
CA GLU A 287 26.51 -14.03 -20.43
C GLU A 287 26.97 -14.16 -18.97
N GLU A 288 27.79 -13.23 -18.48
CA GLU A 288 28.30 -13.26 -17.10
C GLU A 288 27.15 -13.19 -16.09
N ARG A 289 26.24 -12.23 -16.31
CA ARG A 289 25.09 -12.04 -15.43
C ARG A 289 24.16 -13.26 -15.40
N THR A 290 23.79 -13.74 -16.57
CA THR A 290 22.83 -14.84 -16.66
C THR A 290 23.43 -16.16 -16.14
N LYS A 291 24.71 -16.43 -16.39
CA LYS A 291 25.38 -17.62 -15.82
C LYS A 291 25.40 -17.59 -14.30
N TYR A 292 25.70 -16.44 -13.71
CA TYR A 292 25.65 -16.28 -12.26
C TYR A 292 24.23 -16.49 -11.70
N ASP A 293 23.21 -15.89 -12.34
CA ASP A 293 21.82 -16.05 -11.93
C ASP A 293 21.36 -17.52 -12.05
N LEU A 294 21.78 -18.24 -13.11
CA LEU A 294 21.50 -19.68 -13.29
C LEU A 294 22.14 -20.54 -12.21
N GLU A 295 23.39 -20.27 -11.83
CA GLU A 295 24.07 -20.97 -10.75
C GLU A 295 23.33 -20.77 -9.42
N MET A 296 22.95 -19.54 -9.08
CA MET A 296 22.18 -19.24 -7.88
C MET A 296 20.79 -19.93 -7.87
N LEU A 297 20.09 -19.92 -9.00
CA LEU A 297 18.80 -20.60 -9.13
C LEU A 297 18.92 -22.12 -8.98
N ARG A 298 20.02 -22.73 -9.46
CA ARG A 298 20.27 -24.16 -9.35
C ARG A 298 20.62 -24.57 -7.91
N GLU A 299 21.53 -23.84 -7.27
CA GLU A 299 22.06 -24.20 -5.96
C GLU A 299 21.12 -23.82 -4.79
N ILE A 300 20.50 -22.65 -4.88
CA ILE A 300 19.73 -22.04 -3.78
C ILE A 300 18.22 -21.98 -4.11
N GLY A 301 17.86 -22.09 -5.39
CA GLY A 301 16.48 -21.91 -5.86
C GLY A 301 16.03 -20.45 -5.97
N PHE A 302 16.93 -19.50 -5.79
CA PHE A 302 16.65 -18.06 -5.83
C PHE A 302 17.87 -17.28 -6.35
N CYS A 303 17.62 -16.18 -7.08
CA CYS A 303 18.64 -15.19 -7.44
C CYS A 303 18.13 -13.76 -7.28
N SER A 304 19.04 -12.79 -7.17
CA SER A 304 18.66 -11.39 -7.14
C SER A 304 18.04 -10.95 -8.47
N GLY A 305 16.78 -10.50 -8.43
CA GLY A 305 16.03 -10.16 -9.64
C GLY A 305 15.34 -11.36 -10.30
N VAL A 306 15.06 -12.44 -9.54
CA VAL A 306 14.36 -13.64 -10.02
C VAL A 306 13.04 -13.31 -10.74
N GLU A 307 12.40 -12.21 -10.38
CA GLU A 307 11.20 -11.71 -11.04
C GLU A 307 11.37 -11.48 -12.55
N ASN A 308 12.59 -11.17 -13.02
CA ASN A 308 12.86 -10.99 -14.45
C ASN A 308 12.78 -12.30 -15.25
N TYR A 309 12.85 -13.44 -14.58
CA TYR A 309 12.69 -14.77 -15.16
C TYR A 309 11.29 -15.37 -14.92
N SER A 310 10.36 -14.59 -14.32
CA SER A 310 9.03 -15.07 -13.90
C SER A 310 8.22 -15.73 -15.03
N ARG A 311 8.34 -15.25 -16.27
CA ARG A 311 7.71 -15.86 -17.45
C ARG A 311 8.21 -17.27 -17.68
N VAL A 312 9.53 -17.42 -17.75
CA VAL A 312 10.16 -18.72 -18.04
C VAL A 312 9.94 -19.69 -16.89
N LEU A 313 10.11 -19.24 -15.64
CA LEU A 313 9.87 -20.05 -14.43
C LEU A 313 8.42 -20.55 -14.33
N SER A 314 7.45 -19.78 -14.83
CA SER A 314 6.05 -20.21 -14.89
C SER A 314 5.67 -20.97 -16.17
N GLY A 315 6.61 -21.19 -17.10
CA GLY A 315 6.36 -21.87 -18.38
C GLY A 315 5.39 -21.14 -19.30
N ARG A 316 5.21 -19.82 -19.14
CA ARG A 316 4.30 -19.02 -19.96
C ARG A 316 4.90 -18.67 -21.32
N PRO A 317 4.08 -18.58 -22.40
CA PRO A 317 4.52 -18.07 -23.70
C PRO A 317 5.00 -16.64 -23.62
N GLU A 318 5.85 -16.23 -24.56
CA GLU A 318 6.29 -14.84 -24.73
C GLU A 318 5.08 -13.91 -24.95
N GLY A 319 5.10 -12.73 -24.30
CA GLY A 319 4.06 -11.73 -24.40
C GLY A 319 2.75 -12.07 -23.64
N SER A 320 2.67 -13.23 -23.00
CA SER A 320 1.45 -13.63 -22.26
C SER A 320 1.18 -12.73 -21.06
N THR A 321 -0.10 -12.63 -20.69
CA THR A 321 -0.55 -11.90 -19.50
C THR A 321 0.13 -12.46 -18.23
N PRO A 322 0.78 -11.62 -17.41
CA PRO A 322 1.41 -12.09 -16.18
C PRO A 322 0.37 -12.47 -15.14
N TYR A 323 0.74 -13.43 -14.28
CA TYR A 323 -0.01 -13.70 -13.06
C TYR A 323 0.18 -12.53 -12.08
N THR A 324 -0.88 -12.17 -11.38
CA THR A 324 -0.94 -11.05 -10.44
C THR A 324 -1.72 -11.46 -9.19
N LEU A 325 -1.91 -10.56 -8.23
CA LEU A 325 -2.77 -10.85 -7.07
C LEU A 325 -4.21 -11.20 -7.50
N LEU A 326 -4.69 -10.64 -8.61
CA LEU A 326 -6.05 -10.89 -9.10
C LEU A 326 -6.29 -12.38 -9.44
N ASP A 327 -5.23 -13.09 -9.85
CA ASP A 327 -5.30 -14.52 -10.20
C ASP A 327 -5.34 -15.45 -8.96
N TYR A 328 -5.11 -14.91 -7.77
CA TYR A 328 -5.25 -15.66 -6.51
C TYR A 328 -6.68 -15.61 -5.96
N PHE A 329 -7.50 -14.65 -6.44
CA PHE A 329 -8.90 -14.57 -6.06
C PHE A 329 -9.74 -15.64 -6.76
N PRO A 330 -10.83 -16.11 -6.11
CA PRO A 330 -11.82 -16.94 -6.81
C PRO A 330 -12.61 -16.10 -7.82
N ASP A 331 -13.22 -16.75 -8.82
CA ASP A 331 -13.88 -16.09 -9.94
C ASP A 331 -15.04 -15.15 -9.54
N ASP A 332 -15.65 -15.38 -8.37
CA ASP A 332 -16.81 -14.62 -7.88
C ASP A 332 -16.46 -13.45 -6.95
N TYR A 333 -15.20 -13.03 -6.90
CA TYR A 333 -14.79 -11.94 -6.03
C TYR A 333 -15.41 -10.59 -6.40
N LEU A 334 -15.54 -9.71 -5.39
CA LEU A 334 -15.96 -8.32 -5.55
C LEU A 334 -14.76 -7.41 -5.49
N MET A 335 -14.68 -6.42 -6.38
CA MET A 335 -13.64 -5.39 -6.32
C MET A 335 -14.26 -4.02 -6.02
N PHE A 336 -13.66 -3.31 -5.07
CA PHE A 336 -13.85 -1.87 -4.93
C PHE A 336 -12.60 -1.15 -5.43
N ILE A 337 -12.78 -0.12 -6.25
CA ILE A 337 -11.69 0.76 -6.68
C ILE A 337 -11.91 2.11 -6.03
N ASP A 338 -11.16 2.36 -4.94
CA ASP A 338 -11.27 3.62 -4.20
C ASP A 338 -10.52 4.74 -4.90
N GLU A 339 -11.07 5.96 -4.81
CA GLU A 339 -10.64 7.13 -5.58
C GLU A 339 -10.37 6.77 -7.05
N SER A 340 -11.34 6.10 -7.67
CA SER A 340 -11.23 5.46 -9.00
C SER A 340 -10.74 6.41 -10.09
N HIS A 341 -11.15 7.69 -10.05
CA HIS A 341 -10.72 8.75 -10.96
C HIS A 341 -9.20 9.01 -10.94
N VAL A 342 -8.47 8.55 -9.91
CA VAL A 342 -7.00 8.58 -9.81
C VAL A 342 -6.42 7.19 -10.03
N THR A 343 -7.05 6.18 -9.43
CA THR A 343 -6.55 4.79 -9.45
C THR A 343 -6.53 4.21 -10.86
N LEU A 344 -7.59 4.41 -11.65
CA LEU A 344 -7.67 3.87 -13.01
C LEU A 344 -6.63 4.50 -13.98
N PRO A 345 -6.46 5.83 -14.04
CA PRO A 345 -5.37 6.43 -14.81
C PRO A 345 -3.98 5.94 -14.40
N GLN A 346 -3.76 5.69 -13.10
CA GLN A 346 -2.50 5.13 -12.62
C GLN A 346 -2.29 3.70 -13.12
N VAL A 347 -3.29 2.82 -13.04
CA VAL A 347 -3.25 1.47 -13.62
C VAL A 347 -2.90 1.55 -15.11
N ARG A 348 -3.54 2.44 -15.86
CA ARG A 348 -3.31 2.63 -17.30
C ARG A 348 -1.88 3.09 -17.62
N GLY A 349 -1.31 3.96 -16.79
CA GLY A 349 0.02 4.55 -17.01
C GLY A 349 1.20 3.67 -16.63
N MET A 350 1.00 2.65 -15.77
CA MET A 350 2.12 1.90 -15.17
C MET A 350 2.93 1.09 -16.19
N SER A 351 2.29 0.48 -17.17
CA SER A 351 2.95 -0.40 -18.16
C SER A 351 3.93 0.34 -19.06
N GLY A 352 3.61 1.58 -19.48
CA GLY A 352 4.45 2.37 -20.36
C GLY A 352 5.80 2.75 -19.74
N GLY A 353 5.79 3.18 -18.48
CA GLY A 353 7.02 3.55 -17.76
C GLY A 353 7.94 2.35 -17.51
N ASP A 354 7.38 1.19 -17.17
CA ASP A 354 8.15 -0.05 -16.98
C ASP A 354 8.79 -0.53 -18.30
N ARG A 355 8.05 -0.47 -19.40
CA ARG A 355 8.54 -0.87 -20.73
C ARG A 355 9.73 -0.02 -21.18
N ALA A 356 9.62 1.30 -21.14
CA ALA A 356 10.67 2.21 -21.55
C ALA A 356 11.99 2.01 -20.78
N ARG A 357 11.89 1.74 -19.47
CA ARG A 357 13.05 1.43 -18.63
C ARG A 357 13.72 0.12 -19.03
N LYS A 358 12.96 -0.92 -19.28
CA LYS A 358 13.46 -2.26 -19.63
C LYS A 358 14.04 -2.32 -21.04
N GLU A 359 13.55 -1.52 -21.97
CA GLU A 359 14.12 -1.43 -23.32
C GLU A 359 15.61 -1.14 -23.26
N ASN A 360 16.04 -0.15 -22.48
CA ASN A 360 17.46 0.14 -22.31
C ASN A 360 18.22 -1.03 -21.66
N LEU A 361 17.66 -1.68 -20.65
CA LEU A 361 18.32 -2.81 -19.97
C LEU A 361 18.54 -4.01 -20.91
N VAL A 362 17.56 -4.30 -21.76
CA VAL A 362 17.64 -5.41 -22.71
C VAL A 362 18.52 -5.05 -23.90
N GLU A 363 18.45 -3.82 -24.42
CA GLU A 363 19.23 -3.37 -25.58
C GLU A 363 20.73 -3.30 -25.27
N TYR A 364 21.10 -2.99 -24.01
CA TYR A 364 22.49 -2.87 -23.59
C TYR A 364 23.00 -4.08 -22.78
N GLY A 365 22.32 -5.23 -22.86
CA GLY A 365 22.78 -6.52 -22.34
C GLY A 365 22.76 -6.67 -20.82
N PHE A 366 21.97 -5.87 -20.10
CA PHE A 366 21.81 -6.03 -18.64
C PHE A 366 20.74 -7.05 -18.29
N ARG A 367 19.73 -7.25 -19.15
CA ARG A 367 18.66 -8.24 -18.96
C ARG A 367 18.34 -8.96 -20.27
N LEU A 368 17.81 -10.19 -20.12
CA LEU A 368 17.28 -10.97 -21.24
C LEU A 368 15.94 -10.39 -21.73
N PRO A 369 15.54 -10.66 -22.98
CA PRO A 369 14.22 -10.25 -23.50
C PRO A 369 13.04 -10.73 -22.66
N SER A 370 13.11 -11.91 -22.02
CA SER A 370 12.09 -12.42 -21.11
C SER A 370 11.77 -11.49 -19.94
N ALA A 371 12.68 -10.57 -19.57
CA ALA A 371 12.42 -9.55 -18.56
C ALA A 371 11.28 -8.59 -18.93
N PHE A 372 10.94 -8.44 -20.21
CA PHE A 372 9.80 -7.64 -20.65
C PHE A 372 8.47 -8.16 -20.11
N ASP A 373 8.35 -9.47 -19.90
CA ASP A 373 7.12 -10.11 -19.45
C ASP A 373 6.93 -10.09 -17.92
N ASN A 374 7.94 -9.62 -17.18
CA ASN A 374 7.78 -9.22 -15.78
C ASN A 374 7.28 -7.78 -15.71
N ARG A 375 6.02 -7.56 -15.92
CA ARG A 375 5.41 -6.24 -16.07
C ARG A 375 4.09 -6.14 -15.32
N PRO A 376 3.59 -4.91 -15.07
CA PRO A 376 2.20 -4.75 -14.68
C PRO A 376 1.27 -5.16 -15.82
N LEU A 377 0.04 -5.47 -15.49
CA LEU A 377 -1.01 -5.68 -16.49
C LEU A 377 -1.14 -4.47 -17.41
N PHE A 378 -1.40 -4.71 -18.69
CA PHE A 378 -1.98 -3.69 -19.55
C PHE A 378 -3.41 -3.41 -19.10
N PHE A 379 -3.95 -2.25 -19.47
CA PHE A 379 -5.26 -1.85 -18.97
C PHE A 379 -6.38 -2.79 -19.43
N ASP A 380 -6.34 -3.24 -20.67
CA ASP A 380 -7.26 -4.24 -21.23
C ASP A 380 -7.14 -5.61 -20.53
N GLU A 381 -5.92 -6.03 -20.19
CA GLU A 381 -5.69 -7.25 -19.40
C GLU A 381 -6.27 -7.10 -17.98
N PHE A 382 -6.10 -5.93 -17.37
CA PHE A 382 -6.70 -5.62 -16.07
C PHE A 382 -8.22 -5.69 -16.16
N GLU A 383 -8.85 -5.03 -17.14
CA GLU A 383 -10.30 -5.08 -17.35
C GLU A 383 -10.82 -6.51 -17.52
N ASN A 384 -10.10 -7.35 -18.27
CA ASN A 384 -10.50 -8.73 -18.52
C ASN A 384 -10.47 -9.60 -17.26
N LYS A 385 -9.66 -9.24 -16.25
CA LYS A 385 -9.61 -9.93 -14.96
C LYS A 385 -10.66 -9.46 -13.95
N LEU A 386 -11.39 -8.37 -14.24
CA LEU A 386 -12.44 -7.88 -13.37
C LEU A 386 -13.71 -8.73 -13.49
N ASN A 387 -14.19 -9.23 -12.35
CA ASN A 387 -15.49 -9.87 -12.27
C ASN A 387 -16.59 -8.83 -12.07
N GLN A 388 -16.82 -8.37 -10.84
CA GLN A 388 -17.76 -7.31 -10.50
C GLN A 388 -17.04 -6.19 -9.75
N VAL A 389 -17.27 -4.95 -10.15
CA VAL A 389 -16.55 -3.78 -9.65
C VAL A 389 -17.50 -2.70 -9.20
N ILE A 390 -17.20 -2.09 -8.06
CA ILE A 390 -17.80 -0.84 -7.60
C ILE A 390 -16.72 0.23 -7.57
N PHE A 391 -16.84 1.21 -8.45
CA PHE A 391 -16.02 2.41 -8.44
C PHE A 391 -16.45 3.32 -7.31
N VAL A 392 -15.51 3.78 -6.51
CA VAL A 392 -15.79 4.68 -5.38
C VAL A 392 -15.04 5.98 -5.60
N SER A 393 -15.78 7.08 -5.73
CA SER A 393 -15.18 8.40 -5.97
C SER A 393 -16.12 9.52 -5.57
N ALA A 394 -15.55 10.67 -5.16
CA ALA A 394 -16.32 11.91 -5.03
C ALA A 394 -16.50 12.65 -6.36
N THR A 395 -15.65 12.33 -7.35
CA THR A 395 -15.56 12.98 -8.65
C THR A 395 -15.24 11.93 -9.73
N PRO A 396 -16.21 11.04 -10.08
CA PRO A 396 -15.99 10.01 -11.08
C PRO A 396 -15.64 10.65 -12.43
N ALA A 397 -14.70 10.03 -13.15
CA ALA A 397 -14.30 10.44 -14.50
C ALA A 397 -15.26 9.83 -15.55
N ASP A 398 -14.98 10.13 -16.83
CA ASP A 398 -15.85 9.65 -17.93
C ASP A 398 -15.88 8.13 -18.02
N TYR A 399 -14.74 7.47 -17.77
CA TYR A 399 -14.66 6.00 -17.81
C TYR A 399 -15.65 5.34 -16.85
N GLU A 400 -15.73 5.80 -15.59
CA GLU A 400 -16.65 5.24 -14.60
C GLU A 400 -18.10 5.50 -14.99
N ARG A 401 -18.40 6.70 -15.51
CA ARG A 401 -19.75 7.08 -15.94
C ARG A 401 -20.23 6.29 -17.14
N GLU A 402 -19.36 6.04 -18.12
CA GLU A 402 -19.69 5.32 -19.35
C GLU A 402 -19.85 3.80 -19.12
N HIS A 403 -19.11 3.22 -18.18
CA HIS A 403 -19.09 1.78 -17.97
C HIS A 403 -19.98 1.30 -16.81
N SER A 404 -20.45 2.20 -15.94
CA SER A 404 -21.31 1.83 -14.82
C SER A 404 -22.77 1.62 -15.28
N THR A 405 -23.35 0.49 -14.89
CA THR A 405 -24.78 0.21 -15.09
C THR A 405 -25.67 1.11 -14.25
N GLN A 406 -25.15 1.54 -13.09
CA GLN A 406 -25.78 2.54 -12.22
C GLN A 406 -24.73 3.38 -11.50
N CYS A 407 -25.09 4.64 -11.24
CA CYS A 407 -24.32 5.58 -10.43
C CYS A 407 -25.19 5.99 -9.23
N VAL A 408 -24.77 5.63 -8.03
CA VAL A 408 -25.49 5.93 -6.80
C VAL A 408 -24.80 7.06 -6.07
N GLU A 409 -25.52 8.15 -5.78
CA GLU A 409 -25.00 9.29 -5.05
C GLU A 409 -25.08 9.08 -3.52
N GLN A 410 -24.05 9.53 -2.81
CA GLN A 410 -24.02 9.56 -1.34
C GLN A 410 -23.49 10.92 -0.91
N ILE A 411 -24.37 11.89 -0.79
CA ILE A 411 -24.05 13.30 -0.54
C ILE A 411 -24.18 13.62 0.94
N ILE A 412 -25.15 13.03 1.63
CA ILE A 412 -25.44 13.35 3.04
C ILE A 412 -24.30 12.85 3.94
N ARG A 413 -23.72 13.77 4.72
CA ARG A 413 -22.79 13.45 5.80
C ARG A 413 -23.55 13.20 7.09
N PRO A 414 -23.29 12.09 7.79
CA PRO A 414 -23.92 11.81 9.09
C PRO A 414 -23.68 12.90 10.15
N THR A 415 -22.61 13.68 10.03
CA THR A 415 -22.29 14.80 10.90
C THR A 415 -23.11 16.05 10.66
N GLY A 416 -23.91 16.09 9.60
CA GLY A 416 -24.66 17.26 9.17
C GLY A 416 -23.82 18.38 8.55
N LEU A 417 -22.49 18.22 8.41
CA LEU A 417 -21.62 19.25 7.86
C LEU A 417 -21.89 19.49 6.38
N PRO A 418 -22.30 20.71 5.97
CA PRO A 418 -22.47 21.03 4.56
C PRO A 418 -21.12 21.23 3.87
N ASP A 419 -21.08 21.18 2.54
CA ASP A 419 -19.92 21.63 1.79
C ASP A 419 -19.59 23.09 2.09
N PRO A 420 -18.32 23.51 2.05
CA PRO A 420 -17.90 24.86 2.43
C PRO A 420 -18.47 25.92 1.48
N VAL A 421 -18.55 27.14 1.98
CA VAL A 421 -18.84 28.31 1.14
C VAL A 421 -17.62 28.60 0.29
N VAL A 422 -17.82 28.84 -1.01
CA VAL A 422 -16.77 29.21 -1.95
C VAL A 422 -16.88 30.68 -2.31
N GLU A 423 -15.83 31.44 -2.01
CA GLU A 423 -15.71 32.86 -2.36
C GLU A 423 -14.68 33.03 -3.47
N VAL A 424 -14.96 33.94 -4.41
CA VAL A 424 -13.99 34.35 -5.44
C VAL A 424 -13.54 35.76 -5.12
N ARG A 425 -12.23 35.93 -4.97
CA ARG A 425 -11.61 37.25 -4.67
C ARG A 425 -10.58 37.60 -5.73
N PRO A 426 -10.28 38.89 -5.99
CA PRO A 426 -9.33 39.31 -7.00
C PRO A 426 -7.90 38.84 -6.70
N VAL A 427 -7.09 38.60 -7.75
CA VAL A 427 -5.66 38.23 -7.62
C VAL A 427 -4.84 39.39 -7.04
N ALA A 428 -5.20 40.64 -7.37
CA ALA A 428 -4.53 41.81 -6.82
C ALA A 428 -4.69 41.87 -5.30
N GLY A 429 -3.55 41.87 -4.57
CA GLY A 429 -3.55 41.88 -3.09
C GLY A 429 -3.81 40.48 -2.44
N GLN A 430 -3.84 39.39 -3.22
CA GLN A 430 -4.16 38.04 -2.72
C GLN A 430 -3.27 37.60 -1.54
N VAL A 431 -2.00 38.03 -1.48
CA VAL A 431 -1.08 37.60 -0.41
C VAL A 431 -1.39 38.34 0.89
N ASP A 432 -1.69 39.65 0.83
CA ASP A 432 -2.03 40.44 2.00
C ASP A 432 -3.40 40.03 2.58
N ASP A 433 -4.38 39.76 1.71
CA ASP A 433 -5.68 39.22 2.10
C ASP A 433 -5.54 37.85 2.75
N LEU A 434 -4.75 36.95 2.14
CA LEU A 434 -4.43 35.61 2.69
C LEU A 434 -3.78 35.70 4.07
N MET A 435 -2.84 36.64 4.29
CA MET A 435 -2.22 36.84 5.61
C MET A 435 -3.24 37.26 6.66
N GLY A 436 -4.17 38.15 6.31
CA GLY A 436 -5.26 38.52 7.19
C GLY A 436 -6.14 37.36 7.59
N GLU A 437 -6.51 36.53 6.62
CA GLU A 437 -7.30 35.32 6.81
C GLU A 437 -6.58 34.27 7.67
N ILE A 438 -5.28 34.02 7.45
CA ILE A 438 -4.49 33.08 8.26
C ILE A 438 -4.46 33.53 9.72
N ARG A 439 -4.18 34.82 9.98
CA ARG A 439 -4.16 35.37 11.35
C ARG A 439 -5.51 35.25 12.06
N ALA A 440 -6.59 35.58 11.36
CA ALA A 440 -7.95 35.47 11.90
C ALA A 440 -8.35 34.03 12.24
N ARG A 441 -7.87 33.03 11.47
CA ARG A 441 -8.09 31.62 11.75
C ARG A 441 -7.20 31.12 12.90
N ALA A 442 -5.92 31.50 12.90
CA ALA A 442 -4.96 31.12 13.94
C ALA A 442 -5.42 31.60 15.33
N GLU A 443 -5.97 32.82 15.44
CA GLU A 443 -6.54 33.35 16.69
C GLU A 443 -7.71 32.51 17.24
N ARG A 444 -8.45 31.84 16.36
CA ARG A 444 -9.53 30.90 16.71
C ARG A 444 -9.05 29.45 16.94
N GLY A 445 -7.76 29.21 16.80
CA GLY A 445 -7.21 27.85 16.90
C GLY A 445 -7.46 26.97 15.67
N GLU A 446 -7.92 27.55 14.57
CA GLU A 446 -8.18 26.90 13.29
C GLU A 446 -6.94 26.89 12.40
N ARG A 447 -6.94 26.06 11.33
CA ARG A 447 -5.80 25.88 10.42
C ARG A 447 -6.18 26.21 8.99
N VAL A 448 -5.17 26.57 8.20
CA VAL A 448 -5.32 26.99 6.80
C VAL A 448 -4.49 26.10 5.87
N LEU A 449 -5.09 25.69 4.76
CA LEU A 449 -4.38 25.06 3.65
C LEU A 449 -4.31 26.03 2.47
N VAL A 450 -3.14 26.16 1.86
CA VAL A 450 -2.91 27.05 0.72
C VAL A 450 -2.38 26.25 -0.46
N THR A 451 -3.02 26.41 -1.63
CA THR A 451 -2.55 25.76 -2.86
C THR A 451 -1.95 26.76 -3.83
N THR A 452 -0.75 26.43 -4.35
CA THR A 452 -0.03 27.20 -5.38
C THR A 452 0.11 26.38 -6.65
N LEU A 453 0.60 26.99 -7.74
CA LEU A 453 0.81 26.32 -9.03
C LEU A 453 2.18 25.70 -9.18
N THR A 454 3.19 26.27 -8.53
CA THR A 454 4.59 25.82 -8.69
C THR A 454 5.31 25.69 -7.36
N LYS A 455 6.37 24.88 -7.34
CA LYS A 455 7.24 24.71 -6.17
C LYS A 455 7.84 26.03 -5.72
N LYS A 456 8.34 26.82 -6.67
CA LYS A 456 8.94 28.12 -6.38
C LYS A 456 7.94 29.07 -5.73
N MET A 457 6.72 29.15 -6.25
CA MET A 457 5.67 29.96 -5.59
C MET A 457 5.39 29.52 -4.16
N ALA A 458 5.39 28.19 -3.89
CA ALA A 458 5.17 27.70 -2.53
C ALA A 458 6.32 28.09 -1.60
N GLU A 459 7.56 27.97 -2.06
CA GLU A 459 8.77 28.35 -1.31
C GLU A 459 8.80 29.85 -1.05
N ASP A 460 8.65 30.68 -2.09
CA ASP A 460 8.66 32.14 -1.99
C ASP A 460 7.52 32.64 -1.07
N LEU A 461 6.32 32.04 -1.16
CA LEU A 461 5.19 32.38 -0.30
C LEU A 461 5.46 32.01 1.16
N CYS A 462 6.02 30.83 1.43
CA CYS A 462 6.36 30.44 2.81
C CYS A 462 7.39 31.38 3.42
N GLU A 463 8.46 31.69 2.70
CA GLU A 463 9.48 32.65 3.16
C GLU A 463 8.86 34.02 3.48
N TYR A 464 7.99 34.52 2.60
CA TYR A 464 7.31 35.79 2.81
C TYR A 464 6.39 35.77 4.05
N LEU A 465 5.60 34.70 4.23
CA LEU A 465 4.70 34.53 5.38
C LEU A 465 5.48 34.38 6.69
N GLU A 466 6.57 33.61 6.71
CA GLU A 466 7.45 33.45 7.87
C GLU A 466 8.09 34.77 8.28
N ASN A 467 8.59 35.54 7.32
CA ASN A 467 9.15 36.90 7.55
C ASN A 467 8.12 37.89 8.14
N ASN A 468 6.82 37.62 7.90
CA ASN A 468 5.71 38.41 8.47
C ASN A 468 5.12 37.77 9.74
N GLY A 469 5.82 36.84 10.37
CA GLY A 469 5.49 36.26 11.68
C GLY A 469 4.38 35.21 11.68
N ILE A 470 4.05 34.62 10.53
CA ILE A 470 3.08 33.53 10.42
C ILE A 470 3.83 32.18 10.51
N LYS A 471 3.32 31.27 11.33
CA LYS A 471 3.88 29.91 11.44
C LYS A 471 3.39 29.06 10.28
N VAL A 472 4.21 28.93 9.24
CA VAL A 472 3.85 28.21 8.02
C VAL A 472 4.92 27.20 7.64
N ARG A 473 4.51 26.15 6.91
CA ARG A 473 5.40 25.21 6.23
C ARG A 473 4.89 24.91 4.84
N TYR A 474 5.80 24.55 3.94
CA TYR A 474 5.39 24.03 2.64
C TYR A 474 5.68 22.53 2.55
N ILE A 475 4.87 21.84 1.77
CA ILE A 475 5.04 20.43 1.44
C ILE A 475 5.23 20.30 -0.06
N HIS A 476 6.23 19.51 -0.47
CA HIS A 476 6.48 19.17 -1.88
C HIS A 476 6.59 17.64 -2.08
N HIS A 477 6.64 17.23 -3.34
CA HIS A 477 6.65 15.80 -3.71
C HIS A 477 7.90 15.02 -3.24
N ASN A 478 9.01 15.71 -2.93
CA ASN A 478 10.25 15.10 -2.45
C ASN A 478 10.28 14.92 -0.93
N VAL A 479 9.24 15.36 -0.20
CA VAL A 479 9.14 15.14 1.25
C VAL A 479 8.82 13.67 1.47
N GLU A 480 9.67 12.98 2.24
CA GLU A 480 9.47 11.57 2.58
C GLU A 480 8.14 11.36 3.32
N THR A 481 7.57 10.17 3.17
CA THR A 481 6.25 9.84 3.75
C THR A 481 6.20 10.09 5.26
N MET A 482 7.29 9.81 5.97
CA MET A 482 7.38 10.04 7.43
C MET A 482 7.37 11.53 7.77
N GLU A 483 8.20 12.32 7.11
CA GLU A 483 8.28 13.77 7.30
C GLU A 483 6.95 14.45 6.95
N ARG A 484 6.27 13.98 5.90
CA ARG A 484 4.93 14.46 5.54
C ARG A 484 3.91 14.22 6.65
N GLN A 485 3.95 13.06 7.29
CA GLN A 485 3.06 12.75 8.42
C GLN A 485 3.35 13.63 9.65
N GLU A 486 4.64 13.89 9.91
CA GLU A 486 5.04 14.81 10.98
C GLU A 486 4.52 16.24 10.73
N LEU A 487 4.66 16.75 9.51
CA LEU A 487 4.15 18.08 9.14
C LEU A 487 2.62 18.20 9.30
N ILE A 488 1.87 17.15 8.92
CA ILE A 488 0.41 17.12 9.11
C ILE A 488 0.05 17.06 10.59
N ARG A 489 0.73 16.24 11.37
CA ARG A 489 0.55 16.17 12.82
C ARG A 489 0.85 17.50 13.48
N ASP A 490 1.95 18.14 13.13
CA ASP A 490 2.36 19.43 13.68
C ASP A 490 1.37 20.55 13.32
N LEU A 491 0.79 20.53 12.12
CA LEU A 491 -0.31 21.41 11.75
C LEU A 491 -1.53 21.19 12.65
N ARG A 492 -1.94 19.95 12.88
CA ARG A 492 -3.05 19.59 13.75
C ARG A 492 -2.82 20.02 15.21
N LEU A 493 -1.60 19.85 15.70
CA LEU A 493 -1.20 20.28 17.05
C LEU A 493 -1.02 21.80 17.20
N GLY A 494 -1.09 22.56 16.10
CA GLY A 494 -0.94 24.01 16.14
C GLY A 494 0.49 24.52 16.22
N VAL A 495 1.46 23.68 15.89
CA VAL A 495 2.86 24.12 15.69
C VAL A 495 2.92 25.07 14.49
N TYR A 496 2.10 24.82 13.47
CA TYR A 496 1.91 25.68 12.30
C TYR A 496 0.47 26.16 12.20
N ASP A 497 0.27 27.39 11.68
CA ASP A 497 -1.03 27.98 11.41
C ASP A 497 -1.52 27.65 10.00
N ALA A 498 -0.58 27.53 9.06
CA ALA A 498 -0.87 27.25 7.67
C ALA A 498 0.12 26.24 7.05
N LEU A 499 -0.36 25.50 6.07
CA LEU A 499 0.42 24.60 5.25
C LEU A 499 0.25 24.97 3.78
N VAL A 500 1.36 25.18 3.06
CA VAL A 500 1.37 25.55 1.64
C VAL A 500 1.78 24.33 0.82
N GLY A 501 1.12 24.08 -0.30
CA GLY A 501 1.48 23.00 -1.20
C GLY A 501 0.95 23.18 -2.62
N ILE A 502 1.51 22.41 -3.58
CA ILE A 502 1.07 22.45 -4.97
C ILE A 502 -0.11 21.50 -5.19
N ASN A 503 0.10 20.23 -4.93
CA ASN A 503 -0.82 19.13 -5.25
C ASN A 503 -1.04 18.19 -4.06
N LEU A 504 -0.56 18.56 -2.90
CA LEU A 504 -0.46 17.70 -1.71
C LEU A 504 -1.78 17.46 -1.02
N LEU A 505 -2.77 18.22 -1.43
CA LEU A 505 -4.06 18.27 -0.77
C LEU A 505 -5.09 17.37 -1.44
N ARG A 506 -4.69 16.62 -2.48
CA ARG A 506 -5.62 15.79 -3.26
C ARG A 506 -6.11 14.57 -2.49
N GLU A 507 -5.24 13.90 -1.69
CA GLU A 507 -5.57 12.54 -1.26
C GLU A 507 -5.12 12.26 0.18
N GLY A 508 -6.00 11.59 0.95
CA GLY A 508 -5.66 11.01 2.25
C GLY A 508 -5.46 11.98 3.42
N LEU A 509 -5.68 13.30 3.25
CA LEU A 509 -5.59 14.26 4.35
C LEU A 509 -6.94 14.39 5.05
N ASP A 510 -6.99 13.95 6.29
CA ASP A 510 -8.12 14.10 7.20
C ASP A 510 -7.74 15.04 8.33
N ILE A 511 -7.94 16.35 8.12
CA ILE A 511 -7.56 17.42 9.05
C ILE A 511 -8.81 18.23 9.44
N PRO A 512 -9.53 17.84 10.49
CA PRO A 512 -10.75 18.53 10.92
C PRO A 512 -10.52 19.99 11.36
N GLU A 513 -9.32 20.31 11.76
CA GLU A 513 -8.94 21.65 12.24
C GLU A 513 -8.83 22.67 11.11
N VAL A 514 -8.87 22.24 9.84
CA VAL A 514 -8.82 23.13 8.68
C VAL A 514 -10.18 23.78 8.44
N SER A 515 -10.26 25.08 8.64
CA SER A 515 -11.45 25.92 8.38
C SER A 515 -11.33 26.72 7.08
N LEU A 516 -10.12 26.92 6.55
CA LEU A 516 -9.91 27.66 5.31
C LEU A 516 -9.03 26.89 4.33
N VAL A 517 -9.48 26.83 3.08
CA VAL A 517 -8.65 26.44 1.94
C VAL A 517 -8.54 27.63 1.00
N ALA A 518 -7.32 28.10 0.79
CA ALA A 518 -7.01 29.19 -0.15
C ALA A 518 -6.39 28.64 -1.43
N ILE A 519 -6.96 28.99 -2.56
CA ILE A 519 -6.52 28.58 -3.90
C ILE A 519 -6.00 29.81 -4.64
N LEU A 520 -4.67 29.95 -4.71
CA LEU A 520 -4.03 31.05 -5.43
C LEU A 520 -4.08 30.82 -6.94
N ASP A 521 -4.23 31.87 -7.72
CA ASP A 521 -4.28 31.81 -9.18
C ASP A 521 -5.26 30.72 -9.67
N ALA A 522 -6.48 30.74 -9.17
CA ALA A 522 -7.49 29.74 -9.48
C ALA A 522 -7.97 29.78 -10.94
N ASP A 523 -7.78 30.91 -11.64
CA ASP A 523 -8.12 31.14 -13.04
C ASP A 523 -7.06 30.63 -14.02
N LYS A 524 -5.93 30.12 -13.57
CA LYS A 524 -4.91 29.51 -14.43
C LYS A 524 -5.30 28.08 -14.77
N GLU A 525 -6.11 27.90 -15.80
CA GLU A 525 -6.59 26.60 -16.24
C GLU A 525 -5.45 25.61 -16.49
N GLY A 526 -5.67 24.36 -16.10
CA GLY A 526 -4.72 23.26 -16.24
C GLY A 526 -5.08 22.11 -15.32
N PHE A 527 -4.26 21.06 -15.30
CA PHE A 527 -4.48 19.85 -14.52
C PHE A 527 -4.71 20.13 -13.01
N LEU A 528 -4.02 21.13 -12.44
CA LEU A 528 -4.14 21.50 -11.02
C LEU A 528 -5.38 22.36 -10.71
N ARG A 529 -6.04 22.88 -11.72
CA ARG A 529 -7.22 23.75 -11.63
C ARG A 529 -8.39 23.22 -12.46
N SER A 530 -8.39 21.91 -12.77
CA SER A 530 -9.56 21.23 -13.32
C SER A 530 -10.70 21.21 -12.29
N ASP A 531 -11.93 21.09 -12.73
CA ASP A 531 -13.12 20.97 -11.87
C ASP A 531 -12.96 19.85 -10.83
N THR A 532 -12.51 18.65 -11.22
CA THR A 532 -12.20 17.54 -10.32
C THR A 532 -11.19 17.95 -9.24
N SER A 533 -10.09 18.60 -9.64
CA SER A 533 -9.04 19.05 -8.71
C SER A 533 -9.57 20.10 -7.73
N LEU A 534 -10.37 21.03 -8.22
CA LEU A 534 -10.99 22.09 -7.41
C LEU A 534 -11.98 21.48 -6.41
N ILE A 535 -12.91 20.62 -6.83
CA ILE A 535 -13.90 19.96 -5.95
C ILE A 535 -13.18 19.18 -4.83
N GLN A 536 -12.12 18.46 -5.14
CA GLN A 536 -11.36 17.72 -4.15
C GLN A 536 -10.64 18.63 -3.15
N THR A 537 -10.08 19.72 -3.63
CA THR A 537 -9.42 20.74 -2.79
C THR A 537 -10.43 21.44 -1.88
N ILE A 538 -11.59 21.82 -2.41
CA ILE A 538 -12.72 22.38 -1.68
C ILE A 538 -13.16 21.44 -0.55
N GLY A 539 -13.27 20.14 -0.83
CA GLY A 539 -13.69 19.12 0.12
C GLY A 539 -12.79 18.98 1.36
N ARG A 540 -11.58 19.56 1.36
CA ARG A 540 -10.69 19.56 2.54
C ARG A 540 -11.21 20.44 3.67
N ALA A 541 -11.95 21.51 3.37
CA ALA A 541 -12.60 22.35 4.36
C ALA A 541 -13.99 21.83 4.82
N ALA A 542 -14.50 20.77 4.22
CA ALA A 542 -15.84 20.23 4.50
C ALA A 542 -15.97 19.44 5.82
N ARG A 543 -14.91 19.41 6.64
CA ARG A 543 -14.88 18.73 7.96
C ARG A 543 -14.97 19.68 9.15
N ASN A 544 -14.97 20.97 8.87
CA ASN A 544 -15.09 22.05 9.85
C ASN A 544 -16.41 22.79 9.64
N GLU A 545 -17.11 23.11 10.73
CA GLU A 545 -18.37 23.85 10.66
C GLU A 545 -18.19 25.26 10.07
N ASN A 546 -17.00 25.86 10.28
CA ASN A 546 -16.60 27.16 9.73
C ASN A 546 -15.89 27.05 8.38
N GLY A 547 -16.05 25.89 7.70
CA GLY A 547 -15.36 25.61 6.44
C GLY A 547 -15.65 26.63 5.35
N THR A 548 -14.60 27.27 4.85
CA THR A 548 -14.64 28.27 3.77
C THR A 548 -13.55 27.99 2.75
N VAL A 549 -13.80 28.33 1.50
CA VAL A 549 -12.80 28.27 0.43
C VAL A 549 -12.71 29.63 -0.24
N ILE A 550 -11.51 30.14 -0.41
CA ILE A 550 -11.24 31.35 -1.16
C ILE A 550 -10.49 30.99 -2.43
N MET A 551 -11.06 31.32 -3.58
CA MET A 551 -10.43 31.23 -4.87
C MET A 551 -9.97 32.62 -5.32
N TYR A 552 -8.66 32.84 -5.39
CA TYR A 552 -8.13 34.09 -5.94
C TYR A 552 -8.07 33.99 -7.44
N ALA A 553 -8.90 34.79 -8.11
CA ALA A 553 -9.06 34.78 -9.56
C ALA A 553 -9.59 36.13 -10.06
N ASP A 554 -9.08 36.59 -11.20
CA ASP A 554 -9.60 37.77 -11.88
C ASP A 554 -10.76 37.43 -12.81
N THR A 555 -10.81 36.15 -13.27
CA THR A 555 -11.88 35.64 -14.14
C THR A 555 -12.36 34.28 -13.66
N VAL A 556 -13.67 34.04 -13.68
CA VAL A 556 -14.24 32.72 -13.35
C VAL A 556 -14.16 31.82 -14.59
N THR A 557 -13.31 30.82 -14.55
CA THR A 557 -13.12 29.85 -15.64
C THR A 557 -14.25 28.81 -15.69
N GLY A 558 -14.33 28.06 -16.79
CA GLY A 558 -15.31 26.96 -16.93
C GLY A 558 -15.19 25.91 -15.83
N SER A 559 -13.95 25.55 -15.46
CA SER A 559 -13.68 24.58 -14.39
C SER A 559 -14.07 25.11 -13.01
N MET A 560 -13.77 26.39 -12.72
CA MET A 560 -14.23 27.04 -11.49
C MET A 560 -15.75 27.06 -11.39
N LYS A 561 -16.43 27.45 -12.46
CA LYS A 561 -17.90 27.51 -12.51
C LYS A 561 -18.51 26.16 -12.17
N ARG A 562 -18.09 25.09 -12.83
CA ARG A 562 -18.58 23.73 -12.54
C ARG A 562 -18.31 23.30 -11.11
N ALA A 563 -17.11 23.59 -10.57
CA ALA A 563 -16.77 23.25 -9.20
C ALA A 563 -17.63 24.01 -8.17
N ILE A 564 -17.87 25.29 -8.39
CA ILE A 564 -18.71 26.13 -7.52
C ILE A 564 -20.17 25.68 -7.57
N GLU A 565 -20.71 25.42 -8.76
CA GLU A 565 -22.09 24.95 -8.95
C GLU A 565 -22.32 23.60 -8.29
N GLU A 566 -21.42 22.65 -8.47
CA GLU A 566 -21.53 21.31 -7.84
C GLU A 566 -21.39 21.38 -6.31
N THR A 567 -20.45 22.17 -5.80
CA THR A 567 -20.31 22.39 -4.35
C THR A 567 -21.55 23.04 -3.76
N GLY A 568 -22.14 24.03 -4.46
CA GLY A 568 -23.39 24.67 -4.08
C GLY A 568 -24.56 23.68 -4.07
N ARG A 569 -24.70 22.85 -5.09
CA ARG A 569 -25.73 21.79 -5.17
C ARG A 569 -25.64 20.84 -3.97
N ARG A 570 -24.45 20.33 -3.68
CA ARG A 570 -24.20 19.41 -2.54
C ARG A 570 -24.51 20.09 -1.21
N ARG A 571 -24.11 21.33 -1.06
CA ARG A 571 -24.40 22.13 0.14
C ARG A 571 -25.89 22.30 0.39
N GLU A 572 -26.69 22.65 -0.63
CA GLU A 572 -28.15 22.80 -0.51
C GLU A 572 -28.83 21.50 -0.13
N ILE A 573 -28.44 20.36 -0.74
CA ILE A 573 -28.97 19.04 -0.40
C ILE A 573 -28.73 18.74 1.09
N GLN A 574 -27.50 18.93 1.58
CA GLN A 574 -27.18 18.71 2.99
C GLN A 574 -27.96 19.62 3.92
N LEU A 575 -28.08 20.89 3.60
CA LEU A 575 -28.80 21.86 4.42
C LEU A 575 -30.31 21.59 4.45
N SER A 576 -30.91 21.13 3.32
CA SER A 576 -32.31 20.69 3.28
C SER A 576 -32.53 19.48 4.16
N TYR A 577 -31.67 18.48 4.05
CA TYR A 577 -31.71 17.28 4.89
C TYR A 577 -31.60 17.62 6.38
N ASN A 578 -30.66 18.51 6.74
CA ASN A 578 -30.50 18.95 8.12
C ASN A 578 -31.76 19.64 8.68
N ARG A 579 -32.40 20.51 7.88
CA ARG A 579 -33.64 21.18 8.27
C ARG A 579 -34.79 20.20 8.49
N GLU A 580 -34.95 19.23 7.60
CA GLU A 580 -36.01 18.23 7.67
C GLU A 580 -35.85 17.30 8.88
N HIS A 581 -34.61 16.97 9.25
CA HIS A 581 -34.30 16.03 10.33
C HIS A 581 -33.86 16.69 11.65
N GLY A 582 -33.86 18.04 11.70
CA GLY A 582 -33.45 18.78 12.90
C GLY A 582 -31.98 18.56 13.32
N ILE A 583 -31.11 18.34 12.33
CA ILE A 583 -29.69 18.05 12.57
C ILE A 583 -28.91 19.38 12.68
N THR A 584 -28.15 19.53 13.76
CA THR A 584 -27.17 20.62 13.92
C THR A 584 -25.79 20.11 13.48
N PRO A 585 -25.14 20.78 12.52
CA PRO A 585 -23.79 20.41 12.10
C PRO A 585 -22.80 20.47 13.26
N HIS A 586 -21.91 19.47 13.35
CA HIS A 586 -20.83 19.43 14.34
C HIS A 586 -19.51 19.09 13.67
N SER A 587 -18.46 19.86 13.99
CA SER A 587 -17.10 19.54 13.54
C SER A 587 -16.64 18.19 14.09
N ILE A 588 -15.92 17.43 13.26
CA ILE A 588 -15.38 16.14 13.67
C ILE A 588 -14.21 16.36 14.60
N ILE A 589 -14.26 15.81 15.81
CA ILE A 589 -13.12 15.79 16.74
C ILE A 589 -12.46 14.41 16.60
N LYS A 590 -11.25 14.38 16.06
CA LYS A 590 -10.43 13.16 16.00
C LYS A 590 -9.20 13.33 16.88
N GLU A 591 -8.95 12.35 17.74
CA GLU A 591 -7.66 12.29 18.44
C GLU A 591 -6.50 12.24 17.43
N VAL A 592 -5.42 12.94 17.74
CA VAL A 592 -4.19 12.86 16.95
C VAL A 592 -3.53 11.52 17.32
N ARG A 593 -3.95 10.43 16.67
CA ARG A 593 -3.32 9.13 16.85
C ARG A 593 -2.00 9.10 16.08
N ASP A 594 -0.95 8.61 16.70
CA ASP A 594 0.27 8.26 16.00
C ASP A 594 -0.04 7.05 15.09
N ILE A 595 -0.18 7.29 13.78
CA ILE A 595 -0.37 6.23 12.75
C ILE A 595 0.88 5.30 12.68
N ILE A 596 1.89 5.57 13.48
CA ILE A 596 3.21 4.95 13.50
C ILE A 596 3.28 3.64 14.32
N GLU A 597 2.19 3.17 14.90
CA GLU A 597 2.23 1.89 15.63
C GLU A 597 2.37 0.64 14.75
N ILE A 598 2.17 0.75 13.44
CA ILE A 598 2.36 -0.38 12.52
C ILE A 598 3.81 -0.55 12.08
N THR A 599 4.69 0.46 12.25
CA THR A 599 6.07 0.43 11.72
C THR A 599 7.17 0.88 12.69
N LYS A 600 6.87 1.18 13.95
CA LYS A 600 7.92 1.53 14.92
C LYS A 600 8.38 0.33 15.76
N LYS A 601 9.49 -0.28 15.32
CA LYS A 601 10.60 -0.53 16.26
C LYS A 601 11.25 0.83 16.48
N GLU A 602 11.13 1.35 17.72
CA GLU A 602 11.63 2.66 18.14
C GLU A 602 13.10 2.88 17.76
N THR A 603 13.36 3.68 16.74
CA THR A 603 14.58 4.43 16.66
C THR A 603 14.34 5.79 17.35
N LYS A 604 14.56 5.84 18.67
CA LYS A 604 14.57 7.11 19.40
C LYS A 604 15.57 8.04 18.70
N ASP A 605 15.09 9.19 18.21
CA ASP A 605 15.93 10.17 17.51
C ASP A 605 16.97 10.75 18.49
N THR A 606 18.18 10.20 18.41
CA THR A 606 19.28 10.53 19.31
C THR A 606 19.85 11.93 19.09
N ARG A 607 19.43 12.66 18.03
CA ARG A 607 19.88 14.01 17.72
C ARG A 607 19.21 15.08 18.62
N LYS A 608 18.02 14.80 19.12
CA LYS A 608 17.23 15.71 19.98
C LYS A 608 17.31 15.38 21.47
N MET A 609 18.06 14.35 21.87
CA MET A 609 18.19 13.94 23.28
C MET A 609 19.10 14.88 24.07
N THR A 610 18.67 15.26 25.26
CA THR A 610 19.55 15.90 26.26
C THR A 610 20.66 14.94 26.67
N ARG A 611 21.73 15.47 27.29
CA ARG A 611 22.87 14.65 27.74
C ARG A 611 22.44 13.56 28.73
N ALA A 612 21.55 13.87 29.64
CA ALA A 612 21.00 12.94 30.62
C ALA A 612 20.16 11.83 29.94
N GLN A 613 19.29 12.19 29.00
CA GLN A 613 18.49 11.25 28.22
C GLN A 613 19.35 10.32 27.34
N LYS A 614 20.46 10.83 26.78
CA LYS A 614 21.43 9.99 26.06
C LYS A 614 22.14 8.98 26.96
N GLU A 615 22.51 9.39 28.17
CA GLU A 615 23.18 8.50 29.13
C GLU A 615 22.22 7.41 29.61
N GLU A 616 20.96 7.74 29.87
CA GLU A 616 19.91 6.78 30.20
C GLU A 616 19.66 5.79 29.05
N TYR A 617 19.55 6.28 27.81
CA TYR A 617 19.37 5.45 26.63
C TYR A 617 20.56 4.51 26.36
N ILE A 618 21.79 4.97 26.56
CA ILE A 618 23.00 4.13 26.49
C ILE A 618 22.99 3.05 27.57
N ALA A 619 22.54 3.38 28.77
CA ALA A 619 22.38 2.41 29.85
C ALA A 619 21.33 1.33 29.51
N GLU A 620 20.20 1.72 28.94
CA GLU A 620 19.16 0.81 28.45
C GLU A 620 19.68 -0.12 27.35
N LEU A 621 20.34 0.42 26.31
CA LEU A 621 20.96 -0.37 25.24
C LEU A 621 22.04 -1.31 25.76
N THR A 622 22.81 -0.88 26.78
CA THR A 622 23.84 -1.71 27.42
C THR A 622 23.21 -2.88 28.17
N ALA A 623 22.09 -2.66 28.84
CA ALA A 623 21.35 -3.74 29.52
C ALA A 623 20.77 -4.74 28.51
N GLN A 624 20.22 -4.24 27.39
CA GLN A 624 19.72 -5.08 26.29
C GLN A 624 20.83 -5.89 25.64
N MET A 625 21.99 -5.28 25.39
CA MET A 625 23.18 -5.95 24.84
C MET A 625 23.66 -7.09 25.76
N LYS A 626 23.77 -6.83 27.07
CA LYS A 626 24.15 -7.85 28.05
C LYS A 626 23.13 -8.99 28.11
N LYS A 627 21.83 -8.68 28.00
CA LYS A 627 20.74 -9.66 27.98
C LYS A 627 20.79 -10.50 26.69
N ALA A 628 21.09 -9.90 25.53
CA ALA A 628 21.31 -10.62 24.29
C ALA A 628 22.53 -11.55 24.38
N ALA A 629 23.66 -11.04 24.88
CA ALA A 629 24.88 -11.82 25.09
C ALA A 629 24.66 -13.01 26.06
N SER A 630 23.93 -12.82 27.14
CA SER A 630 23.62 -13.91 28.08
C SER A 630 22.71 -14.99 27.49
N ARG A 631 21.98 -14.68 26.40
CA ARG A 631 21.16 -15.61 25.61
C ARG A 631 21.89 -16.21 24.42
N LEU A 632 23.22 -15.92 24.30
CA LEU A 632 24.07 -16.34 23.18
C LEU A 632 23.63 -15.76 21.82
N ASP A 633 22.82 -14.70 21.80
CA ASP A 633 22.46 -13.93 20.61
C ASP A 633 23.55 -12.88 20.35
N PHE A 634 24.66 -13.37 19.79
CA PHE A 634 25.84 -12.53 19.55
C PHE A 634 25.64 -11.53 18.41
N GLU A 635 24.73 -11.78 17.48
CA GLU A 635 24.44 -10.87 16.36
C GLU A 635 23.66 -9.63 16.84
N THR A 636 22.61 -9.84 17.62
CA THR A 636 21.89 -8.74 18.28
C THR A 636 22.79 -8.01 19.27
N ALA A 637 23.63 -8.72 20.04
CA ALA A 637 24.58 -8.10 20.96
C ALA A 637 25.63 -7.25 20.23
N ALA A 638 26.14 -7.69 19.07
CA ALA A 638 27.08 -6.95 18.24
C ALA A 638 26.43 -5.68 17.65
N THR A 639 25.22 -5.79 17.13
CA THR A 639 24.43 -4.67 16.60
C THR A 639 24.17 -3.59 17.67
N LEU A 640 23.79 -4.00 18.88
CA LEU A 640 23.59 -3.10 20.01
C LEU A 640 24.90 -2.45 20.46
N ARG A 641 26.02 -3.19 20.52
CA ARG A 641 27.35 -2.67 20.81
C ARG A 641 27.76 -1.58 19.83
N ASP A 642 27.57 -1.83 18.53
CA ASP A 642 27.96 -0.88 17.48
C ASP A 642 27.09 0.39 17.54
N LYS A 643 25.80 0.25 17.91
CA LYS A 643 24.90 1.37 18.16
C LYS A 643 25.33 2.20 19.37
N ILE A 644 25.73 1.55 20.48
CA ILE A 644 26.30 2.21 21.67
C ILE A 644 27.59 2.96 21.31
N ALA A 645 28.49 2.32 20.56
CA ALA A 645 29.76 2.94 20.14
C ALA A 645 29.53 4.20 19.28
N LYS A 646 28.58 4.18 18.33
CA LYS A 646 28.19 5.34 17.52
C LYS A 646 27.61 6.48 18.38
N LEU A 647 26.86 6.16 19.43
CA LEU A 647 26.30 7.15 20.35
C LEU A 647 27.36 7.78 21.26
N GLN A 648 28.40 7.00 21.64
CA GLN A 648 29.53 7.44 22.43
C GLN A 648 30.56 8.24 21.61
N ALA A 649 30.80 7.86 20.34
CA ALA A 649 31.75 8.54 19.45
C ALA A 649 31.34 9.98 19.10
N LYS A 650 30.02 10.31 19.13
CA LYS A 650 29.52 11.68 18.99
C LYS A 650 29.69 12.55 20.26
N LYS A 651 30.45 12.07 21.23
CA LYS A 651 30.80 12.77 22.48
C LYS A 651 32.15 13.53 22.42
N LYS A 652 32.92 13.41 21.28
CA LYS A 652 34.15 14.15 21.03
C LYS A 652 33.94 15.34 20.12
#